data_227d22bf2cb55136dcdaa6579ae076dd
#
_entry.id   227d22bf2cb55136dcdaa6579ae076dd
#
_cell.length_a   1.000
_cell.length_b   1.000
_cell.length_c   1.000
_cell.angle_alpha   90.00
_cell.angle_beta   90.00
_cell.angle_gamma   90.00
#
_symmetry.space_group_name_H-M   'P 1'
#
loop_
_entity.id
_entity.type
_entity.pdbx_description
1 polymer ?
#
loop_
_entity_poly.entity_id
_entity_poly.type
_entity_poly.pdbx_seq_one_letter_code
_entity_poly.pdbx_strand_id
1 'polypeptide(L)'
;MLGTGAFILMLALSTYLLRVPLIKWVIADFLPQNTQITCMEFDVGLSPLLTIREVCLESASIAVEIRDARWFLDDWQRKESRLSIAKLAINHRDTGFKANENTDSPTIPDITLPTHMPRITVNALSFTSYLLRQPLNLALEQRSLSEFSISGDIEASLDYADGELKGIIDWAPRQVLEQSPLLQEKIQFLHEKLDWPALMNTNIRSQFIFAGDRVETIHNLAIKTRIRLENCPVDAEAKGAVGINLALSTLETVIDASGFPISATATECQFIPTQLQNLKISEAYLVAAEPVLFKDNVFTSTDVILSLPELQAFPAVTISDIAFGLDRHLSLDYAIDLASTLTDVNIVDTTLKGAVALKSSGKALKNGSNWTVSSESTKIEITALDSNWASAERLLNNFNYRLALTGTELVDIALTGQQRVVGLKTKSQSPPPFNAKQIETDWQLTRSGSKAWEIKLKNTIPELSSAQVKVSKLNNISNITLAPDSSMALTGQSEIKSLTYTDKKLTNITLLHDLKTQSTLTKKPTTTPTKMKLTGNHQLQLGSGLKVQVSHTEESLKVAIKEQAINTLQKLLSQFNNKIQLITGTFNAELSGTLSSADYSGNLQVDNASLQYDDFQVLFLQLNESFTLNSAGIQLNSGKITIDEIDVGIPVRKIELLVSVVDSVAKLELAQGEIIGGMFTISDLWLDGRKQRTNISVSGLDLADFVALQKQQGIQVTGEMSGLLPLQLGANDTIIERGVLASDGPGNLKIQNNPAFDAIKDQQKELSFLQNVEYRKLSSKVELASDGWLDLELSIAGRNPDKKQEVVFNYGHKENIFTLLKSLRITRSIQDSIEKRIEKRYLEKGK
;
A
#
# COMPACT_ATOMS: atom_id res chain seq x y z
N MET A 1 79.60 30.91 -80.58
CA MET A 1 78.37 31.60 -80.03
C MET A 1 77.08 31.11 -80.61
N LEU A 2 76.93 30.55 -81.78
CA LEU A 2 75.66 30.04 -82.33
C LEU A 2 75.21 28.70 -81.74
N GLY A 3 76.13 27.86 -81.21
CA GLY A 3 75.80 26.54 -80.56
C GLY A 3 75.24 26.64 -79.21
N THR A 4 75.70 27.61 -78.36
CA THR A 4 75.24 27.87 -77.05
C THR A 4 73.79 28.48 -77.02
N GLY A 5 73.50 29.29 -77.99
CA GLY A 5 72.11 29.87 -78.13
C GLY A 5 71.09 28.85 -78.55
N ALA A 6 71.47 27.90 -79.46
CA ALA A 6 70.55 26.81 -79.83
C ALA A 6 70.34 25.81 -78.73
N PHE A 7 71.37 25.52 -77.89
CA PHE A 7 71.21 24.67 -76.76
C PHE A 7 70.29 25.31 -75.64
N ILE A 8 70.49 26.58 -75.42
CA ILE A 8 69.62 27.33 -74.43
C ILE A 8 68.16 27.36 -74.95
N LEU A 9 68.03 27.59 -76.28
CA LEU A 9 66.66 27.57 -76.88
C LEU A 9 66.01 26.22 -76.84
N MET A 10 66.86 25.15 -77.13
CA MET A 10 66.39 23.77 -77.03
C MET A 10 66.04 23.39 -75.57
N LEU A 11 66.82 23.82 -74.60
CA LEU A 11 66.57 23.60 -73.18
C LEU A 11 65.31 24.37 -72.78
N ALA A 12 65.17 25.65 -73.20
CA ALA A 12 63.97 26.45 -72.95
C ALA A 12 62.77 25.80 -73.64
N LEU A 13 62.87 25.31 -74.85
CA LEU A 13 61.75 24.63 -75.55
C LEU A 13 61.38 23.31 -74.84
N SER A 14 62.41 22.55 -74.45
CA SER A 14 62.17 21.25 -73.76
C SER A 14 61.58 21.45 -72.40
N THR A 15 62.05 22.46 -71.66
CA THR A 15 61.41 22.85 -70.37
C THR A 15 59.96 23.37 -70.54
N TYR A 16 59.72 24.12 -71.60
CA TYR A 16 58.40 24.56 -71.97
C TYR A 16 57.45 23.48 -72.37
N LEU A 17 57.96 22.47 -73.17
CA LEU A 17 57.17 21.31 -73.59
C LEU A 17 56.92 20.31 -72.42
N LEU A 18 57.92 20.15 -71.51
CA LEU A 18 57.84 19.28 -70.39
C LEU A 18 57.28 19.96 -69.16
N ARG A 19 56.81 21.20 -69.18
CA ARG A 19 56.35 22.01 -68.05
C ARG A 19 55.23 21.30 -67.29
N VAL A 20 54.25 20.72 -67.95
CA VAL A 20 53.12 20.07 -67.32
C VAL A 20 53.52 18.80 -66.57
N PRO A 21 54.29 17.81 -67.22
CA PRO A 21 54.74 16.66 -66.51
C PRO A 21 55.71 16.97 -65.35
N LEU A 22 56.58 17.97 -65.53
CA LEU A 22 57.56 18.39 -64.51
C LEU A 22 56.82 19.00 -63.26
N ILE A 23 55.91 19.88 -63.48
CA ILE A 23 55.12 20.50 -62.40
C ILE A 23 54.17 19.45 -61.76
N LYS A 24 53.61 18.56 -62.56
CA LYS A 24 52.83 17.41 -61.96
C LYS A 24 53.72 16.56 -61.06
N TRP A 25 54.93 16.27 -61.45
CA TRP A 25 55.90 15.49 -60.67
C TRP A 25 56.26 16.22 -59.36
N VAL A 26 56.59 17.53 -59.45
CA VAL A 26 56.91 18.32 -58.24
C VAL A 26 55.72 18.51 -57.30
N ILE A 27 54.51 18.71 -57.82
CA ILE A 27 53.32 18.94 -57.03
C ILE A 27 52.87 17.59 -56.40
N ALA A 28 53.09 16.49 -57.02
CA ALA A 28 52.71 15.17 -56.52
C ALA A 28 53.32 14.86 -55.14
N ASP A 29 54.55 15.37 -54.86
CA ASP A 29 55.23 15.20 -53.59
C ASP A 29 54.59 16.05 -52.45
N PHE A 30 53.84 17.09 -52.80
CA PHE A 30 53.15 17.96 -51.86
C PHE A 30 51.67 17.61 -51.63
N LEU A 31 51.11 16.67 -52.39
CA LEU A 31 49.74 16.26 -52.32
C LEU A 31 49.59 15.20 -51.22
N PRO A 32 48.46 15.21 -50.51
CA PRO A 32 48.10 14.17 -49.55
C PRO A 32 48.17 12.80 -50.18
N GLN A 33 48.53 11.77 -49.40
CA GLN A 33 48.52 10.36 -49.84
C GLN A 33 47.17 10.00 -50.45
N ASN A 34 47.18 9.31 -51.61
CA ASN A 34 46.02 8.93 -52.40
C ASN A 34 45.31 10.05 -53.19
N THR A 35 45.93 11.22 -53.39
CA THR A 35 45.44 12.27 -54.27
C THR A 35 46.15 12.22 -55.64
N GLN A 36 45.35 12.19 -56.71
CA GLN A 36 45.87 12.16 -58.10
C GLN A 36 45.50 13.43 -58.82
N ILE A 37 46.39 13.94 -59.68
CA ILE A 37 46.15 15.02 -60.63
C ILE A 37 45.59 14.39 -61.87
N THR A 38 44.27 14.53 -62.08
CA THR A 38 43.59 13.98 -63.30
C THR A 38 43.60 14.88 -64.48
N CYS A 39 43.59 16.22 -64.29
CA CYS A 39 43.74 17.19 -65.34
C CYS A 39 44.71 18.31 -64.90
N MET A 40 45.44 18.91 -65.84
CA MET A 40 46.30 20.09 -65.57
C MET A 40 46.63 20.80 -66.88
N GLU A 41 46.13 22.02 -67.06
CA GLU A 41 46.48 22.96 -68.09
C GLU A 41 46.85 24.32 -67.51
N PHE A 42 48.00 24.80 -67.81
CA PHE A 42 48.44 26.12 -67.39
C PHE A 42 49.39 26.76 -68.38
N ASP A 43 49.44 28.12 -68.38
CA ASP A 43 50.35 28.92 -69.18
C ASP A 43 51.19 29.82 -68.25
N VAL A 44 52.43 30.06 -68.60
CA VAL A 44 53.39 30.92 -67.92
C VAL A 44 53.57 32.18 -68.71
N GLY A 45 53.40 33.36 -68.11
CA GLY A 45 53.50 34.64 -68.71
C GLY A 45 54.24 35.65 -67.85
N LEU A 46 54.30 36.89 -68.28
CA LEU A 46 54.92 37.96 -67.49
C LEU A 46 53.92 38.69 -66.57
N SER A 47 52.65 38.77 -66.96
CA SER A 47 51.55 39.29 -66.18
C SER A 47 50.20 38.84 -66.78
N PRO A 48 49.52 37.85 -66.19
CA PRO A 48 49.82 37.10 -64.93
C PRO A 48 51.08 36.24 -65.12
N LEU A 49 51.74 35.97 -63.99
CA LEU A 49 52.93 35.13 -63.90
C LEU A 49 52.57 33.66 -64.22
N LEU A 50 51.44 33.21 -63.81
CA LEU A 50 50.85 31.90 -64.05
C LEU A 50 49.39 32.00 -64.32
N THR A 51 48.92 31.40 -65.40
CA THR A 51 47.50 31.21 -65.68
C THR A 51 47.22 29.74 -65.69
N ILE A 52 46.44 29.26 -64.74
CA ILE A 52 45.96 27.92 -64.73
C ILE A 52 44.58 27.90 -65.37
N ARG A 53 44.48 27.21 -66.50
CA ARG A 53 43.18 27.07 -67.23
C ARG A 53 42.31 26.05 -66.50
N GLU A 54 42.87 24.91 -66.11
CA GLU A 54 42.20 23.87 -65.43
C GLU A 54 43.17 23.00 -64.64
N VAL A 55 42.84 22.71 -63.35
CA VAL A 55 43.50 21.72 -62.52
C VAL A 55 42.46 20.90 -61.82
N CYS A 56 42.57 19.54 -61.99
CA CYS A 56 41.67 18.61 -61.28
C CYS A 56 42.47 17.73 -60.34
N LEU A 57 42.11 17.74 -59.09
CA LEU A 57 42.63 16.89 -58.04
C LEU A 57 41.57 15.91 -57.60
N GLU A 58 41.88 14.66 -57.56
CA GLU A 58 40.89 13.64 -57.19
C GLU A 58 41.46 12.69 -56.12
N SER A 59 40.73 12.55 -55.07
CA SER A 59 40.95 11.53 -54.05
C SER A 59 39.69 10.66 -53.89
N ALA A 60 39.75 9.63 -53.06
CA ALA A 60 38.60 8.74 -52.87
C ALA A 60 37.36 9.49 -52.41
N SER A 61 37.51 10.53 -51.56
CA SER A 61 36.39 11.25 -50.92
C SER A 61 36.16 12.61 -51.50
N ILE A 62 37.17 13.26 -52.11
CA ILE A 62 37.10 14.66 -52.52
C ILE A 62 37.65 14.80 -53.96
N ALA A 63 36.89 15.51 -54.78
CA ALA A 63 37.37 16.00 -56.06
C ALA A 63 37.38 17.54 -56.04
N VAL A 64 38.49 18.12 -56.44
CA VAL A 64 38.70 19.56 -56.52
C VAL A 64 39.04 19.96 -57.97
N GLU A 65 38.27 20.91 -58.48
CA GLU A 65 38.50 21.43 -59.82
C GLU A 65 38.69 22.94 -59.75
N ILE A 66 39.80 23.44 -60.25
CA ILE A 66 40.19 24.82 -60.28
C ILE A 66 40.15 25.23 -61.75
N ARG A 67 39.40 26.25 -62.13
CA ARG A 67 39.35 26.82 -63.47
C ARG A 67 39.66 28.29 -63.46
N ASP A 68 40.41 28.72 -64.45
CA ASP A 68 40.82 30.14 -64.74
C ASP A 68 41.43 30.81 -63.52
N ALA A 69 42.45 30.18 -62.93
CA ALA A 69 43.22 30.78 -61.86
C ALA A 69 44.41 31.61 -62.41
N ARG A 70 44.57 32.79 -61.93
CA ARG A 70 45.63 33.72 -62.42
C ARG A 70 46.44 34.23 -61.22
N TRP A 71 47.76 34.03 -61.36
CA TRP A 71 48.66 34.48 -60.32
C TRP A 71 49.38 35.73 -60.84
N PHE A 72 49.24 36.84 -60.14
CA PHE A 72 49.84 38.13 -60.38
C PHE A 72 50.93 38.43 -59.35
N LEU A 73 52.04 38.97 -59.79
CA LEU A 73 53.07 39.54 -58.92
C LEU A 73 52.83 41.05 -58.92
N ASP A 74 52.29 41.58 -57.84
CA ASP A 74 51.91 42.99 -57.72
C ASP A 74 53.08 43.90 -57.32
N ASP A 75 54.01 43.43 -56.43
CA ASP A 75 55.24 44.08 -56.08
C ASP A 75 56.38 43.09 -55.89
N TRP A 76 57.41 43.14 -56.75
CA TRP A 76 58.57 42.28 -56.68
C TRP A 76 59.47 42.58 -55.45
N GLN A 77 59.56 43.85 -55.09
CA GLN A 77 60.44 44.27 -53.96
C GLN A 77 59.82 43.87 -52.61
N ARG A 78 58.54 43.96 -52.51
CA ARG A 78 57.81 43.57 -51.33
C ARG A 78 57.36 42.12 -51.31
N LYS A 79 57.59 41.35 -52.39
CA LYS A 79 57.14 40.00 -52.59
C LYS A 79 55.60 39.84 -52.44
N GLU A 80 54.86 40.92 -52.73
CA GLU A 80 53.38 40.88 -52.72
C GLU A 80 52.86 40.26 -54.03
N SER A 81 52.06 39.29 -53.90
CA SER A 81 51.43 38.60 -55.04
C SER A 81 49.96 38.28 -54.76
N ARG A 82 49.21 38.12 -55.84
CA ARG A 82 47.75 37.84 -55.77
C ARG A 82 47.45 36.68 -56.69
N LEU A 83 46.64 35.72 -56.11
CA LEU A 83 46.06 34.58 -56.84
C LEU A 83 44.56 34.79 -56.95
N SER A 84 44.06 35.06 -58.16
CA SER A 84 42.65 35.20 -58.47
C SER A 84 42.14 33.90 -59.12
N ILE A 85 41.20 33.22 -58.52
CA ILE A 85 40.59 31.99 -59.04
C ILE A 85 39.17 32.32 -59.48
N ALA A 86 38.86 32.15 -60.78
CA ALA A 86 37.53 32.46 -61.29
C ALA A 86 36.48 31.44 -60.81
N LYS A 87 36.87 30.13 -60.86
CA LYS A 87 35.98 29.05 -60.42
C LYS A 87 36.78 27.98 -59.63
N LEU A 88 36.27 27.61 -58.50
CA LEU A 88 36.73 26.52 -57.66
C LEU A 88 35.55 25.61 -57.39
N ALA A 89 35.58 24.38 -57.83
CA ALA A 89 34.55 23.39 -57.51
C ALA A 89 35.15 22.31 -56.59
N ILE A 90 34.50 22.06 -55.45
CA ILE A 90 34.86 21.03 -54.51
C ILE A 90 33.69 20.06 -54.45
N ASN A 91 33.94 18.80 -54.73
CA ASN A 91 32.89 17.75 -54.71
C ASN A 91 33.28 16.68 -53.69
N HIS A 92 32.52 16.58 -52.62
CA HIS A 92 32.66 15.56 -51.58
C HIS A 92 31.72 14.40 -51.88
N ARG A 93 32.31 13.19 -52.06
CA ARG A 93 31.66 11.95 -52.47
C ARG A 93 31.48 11.01 -51.30
N ASP A 94 30.40 10.25 -51.32
CA ASP A 94 30.24 9.12 -50.39
C ASP A 94 31.18 7.99 -50.75
N THR A 95 32.08 7.64 -49.87
CA THR A 95 33.05 6.54 -50.09
C THR A 95 32.51 5.21 -49.57
N GLY A 96 31.30 5.13 -49.03
CA GLY A 96 30.74 3.92 -48.41
C GLY A 96 31.57 3.39 -47.25
N PHE A 97 32.32 4.27 -46.59
CA PHE A 97 33.19 3.90 -45.46
C PHE A 97 32.37 3.26 -44.33
N LYS A 98 32.45 1.93 -44.23
CA LYS A 98 32.27 1.25 -42.96
C LYS A 98 33.56 1.50 -42.17
N ALA A 99 33.43 2.14 -41.03
CA ALA A 99 34.55 2.32 -40.11
C ALA A 99 35.21 0.96 -39.82
N ASN A 100 36.35 0.71 -40.45
CA ASN A 100 37.24 -0.38 -40.10
C ASN A 100 38.11 0.13 -38.96
N GLU A 101 38.14 -0.58 -37.84
CA GLU A 101 38.79 -0.23 -36.56
C GLU A 101 40.31 0.01 -36.65
N ASN A 102 40.93 0.07 -37.81
CA ASN A 102 42.41 0.14 -37.97
C ASN A 102 42.88 1.13 -39.03
N THR A 103 42.19 2.22 -39.30
CA THR A 103 42.77 3.28 -40.16
C THR A 103 43.05 4.51 -39.32
N ASP A 104 44.30 5.02 -39.45
CA ASP A 104 44.76 6.28 -38.84
C ASP A 104 43.70 7.36 -38.99
N SER A 105 43.38 8.00 -37.88
CA SER A 105 42.42 9.12 -37.77
C SER A 105 42.71 10.19 -38.84
N PRO A 106 41.68 10.76 -39.49
CA PRO A 106 41.84 11.89 -40.38
C PRO A 106 42.30 13.09 -39.56
N THR A 107 43.58 13.26 -39.36
CA THR A 107 44.16 14.45 -38.79
C THR A 107 44.13 15.54 -39.86
N ILE A 108 43.68 16.73 -39.53
CA ILE A 108 43.92 17.92 -40.37
C ILE A 108 45.44 18.09 -40.45
N PRO A 109 46.04 18.03 -41.62
CA PRO A 109 47.49 18.20 -41.71
C PRO A 109 47.85 19.58 -41.15
N ASP A 110 48.89 19.62 -40.36
CA ASP A 110 49.48 20.90 -39.84
C ASP A 110 49.95 21.70 -41.04
N ILE A 111 49.07 22.54 -41.59
CA ILE A 111 49.35 23.35 -42.76
C ILE A 111 50.02 24.60 -42.25
N THR A 112 51.34 24.64 -42.23
CA THR A 112 52.08 25.85 -42.05
C THR A 112 51.94 26.72 -43.31
N LEU A 113 51.14 27.77 -43.23
CA LEU A 113 51.02 28.73 -44.35
C LEU A 113 52.39 29.35 -44.65
N PRO A 114 52.84 29.32 -45.94
CA PRO A 114 54.09 29.98 -46.30
C PRO A 114 54.09 31.45 -45.90
N THR A 115 55.18 31.98 -45.39
CA THR A 115 55.36 33.40 -44.98
C THR A 115 55.14 34.40 -46.11
N HIS A 116 55.12 33.93 -47.39
CA HIS A 116 54.89 34.71 -48.57
C HIS A 116 53.76 34.15 -49.44
N MET A 117 52.62 33.89 -48.86
CA MET A 117 51.45 33.38 -49.60
C MET A 117 50.82 34.51 -50.45
N PRO A 118 50.46 34.28 -51.74
CA PRO A 118 49.72 35.27 -52.51
C PRO A 118 48.36 35.54 -51.87
N ARG A 119 47.89 36.81 -52.02
CA ARG A 119 46.47 37.07 -51.61
C ARG A 119 45.55 36.30 -52.53
N ILE A 120 44.70 35.44 -51.89
CA ILE A 120 43.81 34.54 -52.58
C ILE A 120 42.42 35.18 -52.68
N THR A 121 41.87 35.18 -53.93
CA THR A 121 40.50 35.54 -54.18
C THR A 121 39.86 34.48 -55.04
N VAL A 122 38.73 33.89 -54.57
CA VAL A 122 37.93 32.94 -55.38
C VAL A 122 36.61 33.59 -55.67
N ASN A 123 36.37 33.90 -56.92
CA ASN A 123 35.14 34.62 -57.31
C ASN A 123 33.89 33.73 -57.31
N ALA A 124 34.01 32.44 -57.62
CA ALA A 124 32.97 31.47 -57.57
C ALA A 124 33.52 30.15 -57.03
N LEU A 125 33.18 29.83 -55.77
CA LEU A 125 33.41 28.55 -55.09
C LEU A 125 32.10 27.76 -55.11
N SER A 126 32.08 26.58 -55.75
CA SER A 126 30.95 25.66 -55.70
C SER A 126 31.33 24.45 -54.88
N PHE A 127 30.67 24.28 -53.74
CA PHE A 127 30.84 23.13 -52.85
C PHE A 127 29.66 22.18 -53.01
N THR A 128 29.91 20.97 -53.42
CA THR A 128 28.94 19.88 -53.58
C THR A 128 29.27 18.78 -52.61
N SER A 129 28.29 18.23 -51.94
CA SER A 129 28.48 17.09 -51.04
C SER A 129 27.30 16.13 -51.20
N TYR A 130 27.52 14.84 -51.03
CA TYR A 130 26.44 13.84 -50.93
C TYR A 130 25.47 14.12 -49.79
N LEU A 131 25.88 14.94 -48.80
CA LEU A 131 25.05 15.40 -47.67
C LEU A 131 24.15 16.56 -48.03
N LEU A 132 24.38 17.22 -49.20
CA LEU A 132 23.65 18.43 -49.64
C LEU A 132 22.80 18.13 -50.88
N ARG A 133 21.59 18.72 -50.94
CA ARG A 133 20.70 18.63 -52.12
C ARG A 133 21.16 19.48 -53.26
N GLN A 134 21.74 20.64 -52.98
CA GLN A 134 22.20 21.60 -53.99
C GLN A 134 23.62 22.07 -53.64
N PRO A 135 24.43 22.43 -54.64
CA PRO A 135 25.75 23.00 -54.43
C PRO A 135 25.63 24.33 -53.64
N LEU A 136 26.54 24.53 -52.68
CA LEU A 136 26.73 25.84 -52.07
C LEU A 136 27.58 26.70 -52.98
N ASN A 137 27.08 27.89 -53.34
CA ASN A 137 27.79 28.86 -54.16
C ASN A 137 28.34 29.95 -53.27
N LEU A 138 29.64 30.04 -53.18
CA LEU A 138 30.39 30.91 -52.30
C LEU A 138 31.39 31.78 -53.07
N ALA A 139 31.83 32.84 -52.50
CA ALA A 139 33.05 33.57 -52.94
C ALA A 139 33.96 33.70 -51.68
N LEU A 140 35.27 33.61 -51.94
CA LEU A 140 36.28 33.74 -50.91
C LEU A 140 37.24 34.88 -51.22
N GLU A 141 37.45 35.75 -50.22
CA GLU A 141 38.40 36.87 -50.35
C GLU A 141 39.34 36.91 -49.15
N GLN A 142 40.64 36.90 -49.41
CA GLN A 142 41.63 37.05 -48.36
C GLN A 142 41.87 38.54 -48.10
N ARG A 143 41.54 38.99 -46.87
CA ARG A 143 41.69 40.38 -46.40
C ARG A 143 43.09 40.71 -45.87
N SER A 144 43.66 39.78 -45.14
CA SER A 144 45.00 39.84 -44.59
C SER A 144 45.74 38.47 -44.72
N LEU A 145 46.96 38.33 -44.23
CA LEU A 145 47.67 37.03 -44.32
C LEU A 145 46.94 35.93 -43.65
N SER A 146 46.23 36.21 -42.58
CA SER A 146 45.49 35.24 -41.79
C SER A 146 43.95 35.31 -41.97
N GLU A 147 43.41 36.45 -42.42
CA GLU A 147 41.96 36.68 -42.47
C GLU A 147 41.38 36.44 -43.87
N PHE A 148 40.30 35.65 -43.90
CA PHE A 148 39.52 35.34 -45.09
C PHE A 148 38.05 35.69 -44.86
N SER A 149 37.39 36.21 -45.87
CA SER A 149 35.94 36.38 -45.89
C SER A 149 35.27 35.46 -46.88
N ILE A 150 34.21 34.79 -46.49
CA ILE A 150 33.34 33.98 -47.36
C ILE A 150 32.02 34.75 -47.51
N SER A 151 31.52 34.86 -48.75
CA SER A 151 30.22 35.42 -49.05
C SER A 151 29.47 34.57 -50.06
N GLY A 152 28.18 34.70 -50.16
CA GLY A 152 27.31 33.88 -50.98
C GLY A 152 26.18 33.23 -50.26
N ASP A 153 25.98 31.93 -50.47
CA ASP A 153 24.93 31.19 -49.77
C ASP A 153 25.15 31.13 -48.25
N ILE A 154 26.38 31.40 -47.80
CA ILE A 154 26.83 31.48 -46.41
C ILE A 154 27.75 32.67 -46.26
N GLU A 155 27.57 33.48 -45.21
CA GLU A 155 28.49 34.53 -44.83
C GLU A 155 29.34 34.13 -43.68
N ALA A 156 30.69 34.14 -43.85
CA ALA A 156 31.63 33.76 -42.80
C ALA A 156 32.90 34.61 -42.85
N SER A 157 33.50 34.82 -41.69
CA SER A 157 34.86 35.34 -41.55
C SER A 157 35.74 34.26 -40.96
N LEU A 158 36.90 34.06 -41.56
CA LEU A 158 37.90 33.05 -41.13
C LEU A 158 39.20 33.77 -40.76
N ASP A 159 39.86 33.31 -39.72
CA ASP A 159 41.20 33.73 -39.34
C ASP A 159 42.05 32.46 -39.08
N TYR A 160 43.21 32.39 -39.73
CA TYR A 160 44.14 31.30 -39.61
C TYR A 160 45.45 31.80 -38.99
N ALA A 161 45.72 31.40 -37.75
CA ALA A 161 46.97 31.73 -37.05
C ALA A 161 47.43 30.52 -36.22
N ASP A 162 48.78 30.33 -36.17
CA ASP A 162 49.42 29.31 -35.31
C ASP A 162 48.88 27.87 -35.43
N GLY A 163 48.47 27.47 -36.65
CA GLY A 163 47.90 26.14 -36.91
C GLY A 163 46.43 26.01 -36.54
N GLU A 164 45.77 27.07 -36.08
CA GLU A 164 44.36 27.11 -35.77
C GLU A 164 43.58 27.95 -36.81
N LEU A 165 42.46 27.40 -37.30
CA LEU A 165 41.49 28.10 -38.11
C LEU A 165 40.28 28.51 -37.24
N LYS A 166 40.13 29.84 -37.09
CA LYS A 166 38.97 30.41 -36.37
C LYS A 166 38.02 31.02 -37.34
N GLY A 167 36.71 30.97 -37.05
CA GLY A 167 35.73 31.58 -37.91
C GLY A 167 34.43 31.94 -37.17
N ILE A 168 33.73 32.89 -37.85
CA ILE A 168 32.38 33.28 -37.43
C ILE A 168 31.46 33.07 -38.63
N ILE A 169 30.33 32.40 -38.41
CA ILE A 169 29.33 32.15 -39.43
C ILE A 169 27.94 32.50 -38.90
N ASP A 170 27.15 33.20 -39.71
CA ASP A 170 25.75 33.49 -39.43
C ASP A 170 24.89 32.60 -40.34
N TRP A 171 23.97 31.84 -39.79
CA TRP A 171 23.14 30.87 -40.51
C TRP A 171 21.79 30.68 -39.89
N ALA A 172 20.83 30.11 -40.61
CA ALA A 172 19.53 29.73 -40.09
C ALA A 172 19.27 28.23 -40.29
N PRO A 173 18.63 27.53 -39.32
CA PRO A 173 18.32 26.09 -39.38
C PRO A 173 17.62 25.70 -40.69
N ARG A 174 16.74 26.58 -41.22
CA ARG A 174 16.07 26.37 -42.50
C ARG A 174 17.04 26.13 -43.65
N GLN A 175 18.10 26.90 -43.72
CA GLN A 175 19.09 26.77 -44.80
C GLN A 175 19.81 25.40 -44.74
N VAL A 176 20.16 24.93 -43.51
CA VAL A 176 20.85 23.67 -43.34
C VAL A 176 19.93 22.47 -43.58
N LEU A 177 18.69 22.55 -43.11
CA LEU A 177 17.72 21.44 -43.21
C LEU A 177 17.15 21.28 -44.61
N GLU A 178 16.86 22.38 -45.33
CA GLU A 178 16.45 22.32 -46.74
C GLU A 178 17.55 21.72 -47.61
N GLN A 179 18.81 21.91 -47.21
CA GLN A 179 19.97 21.39 -47.92
C GLN A 179 20.34 19.93 -47.54
N SER A 180 19.95 19.43 -46.36
CA SER A 180 20.33 18.11 -45.89
C SER A 180 19.14 17.15 -45.77
N PRO A 181 18.91 16.24 -46.75
CA PRO A 181 17.85 15.23 -46.68
C PRO A 181 17.94 14.33 -45.48
N LEU A 182 19.15 13.95 -45.10
CA LEU A 182 19.41 13.05 -43.97
C LEU A 182 19.00 13.66 -42.64
N LEU A 183 19.33 14.92 -42.42
CA LEU A 183 18.92 15.65 -41.22
C LEU A 183 17.41 15.83 -41.19
N GLN A 184 16.79 16.17 -42.33
CA GLN A 184 15.35 16.32 -42.41
C GLN A 184 14.59 15.06 -42.04
N GLU A 185 15.05 13.89 -42.51
CA GLU A 185 14.44 12.60 -42.18
C GLU A 185 14.59 12.30 -40.69
N LYS A 186 15.78 12.51 -40.14
CA LYS A 186 16.10 12.20 -38.73
C LYS A 186 15.28 13.04 -37.73
N ILE A 187 14.99 14.31 -38.07
CA ILE A 187 14.28 15.22 -37.18
C ILE A 187 12.79 15.39 -37.53
N GLN A 188 12.28 14.67 -38.52
CA GLN A 188 10.88 14.75 -38.93
C GLN A 188 9.88 14.54 -37.78
N PHE A 189 10.20 13.71 -36.80
CA PHE A 189 9.36 13.45 -35.63
C PHE A 189 9.16 14.69 -34.75
N LEU A 190 10.07 15.65 -34.78
CA LEU A 190 9.93 16.92 -34.04
C LEU A 190 8.95 17.87 -34.70
N HIS A 191 8.69 17.70 -36.01
CA HIS A 191 7.83 18.58 -36.80
C HIS A 191 6.39 18.62 -36.28
N GLU A 192 5.89 17.52 -35.75
CA GLU A 192 4.55 17.45 -35.21
C GLU A 192 4.43 18.04 -33.78
N LYS A 193 5.54 18.15 -33.08
CA LYS A 193 5.59 18.51 -31.66
C LYS A 193 6.02 19.94 -31.39
N LEU A 194 6.75 20.55 -32.32
CA LEU A 194 7.31 21.90 -32.22
C LEU A 194 6.65 22.87 -33.23
N ASP A 195 6.63 24.15 -32.90
CA ASP A 195 6.31 25.21 -33.87
C ASP A 195 7.51 25.38 -34.81
N TRP A 196 7.56 24.50 -35.79
CA TRP A 196 8.63 24.38 -36.75
C TRP A 196 8.99 25.64 -37.53
N PRO A 197 8.00 26.46 -38.02
CA PRO A 197 8.30 27.69 -38.70
C PRO A 197 9.09 28.71 -37.87
N ALA A 198 8.76 28.81 -36.59
CA ALA A 198 9.46 29.74 -35.70
C ALA A 198 10.92 29.27 -35.43
N LEU A 199 11.13 27.96 -35.25
CA LEU A 199 12.45 27.38 -35.04
C LEU A 199 13.32 27.51 -36.31
N MET A 200 12.75 27.33 -37.50
CA MET A 200 13.45 27.35 -38.78
C MET A 200 13.99 28.73 -39.17
N ASN A 201 13.34 29.79 -38.73
CA ASN A 201 13.70 31.16 -39.09
C ASN A 201 14.60 31.82 -38.01
N THR A 202 15.04 31.08 -37.00
CA THR A 202 15.97 31.59 -36.00
C THR A 202 17.35 31.83 -36.61
N ASN A 203 17.90 33.02 -36.45
CA ASN A 203 19.26 33.31 -36.89
C ASN A 203 20.28 32.90 -35.82
N ILE A 204 21.25 32.06 -36.20
CA ILE A 204 22.25 31.49 -35.31
C ILE A 204 23.62 32.05 -35.71
N ARG A 205 24.28 32.67 -34.71
CA ARG A 205 25.68 33.11 -34.87
C ARG A 205 26.59 32.09 -34.27
N SER A 206 27.43 31.47 -35.09
CA SER A 206 28.36 30.43 -34.66
C SER A 206 29.79 30.90 -34.81
N GLN A 207 30.57 30.66 -33.79
CA GLN A 207 32.01 30.77 -33.81
C GLN A 207 32.61 29.36 -33.86
N PHE A 208 33.65 29.11 -34.61
CA PHE A 208 34.29 27.82 -34.68
C PHE A 208 35.80 27.95 -34.63
N ILE A 209 36.45 26.97 -34.07
CA ILE A 209 37.92 26.81 -34.00
C ILE A 209 38.24 25.39 -34.46
N PHE A 210 39.05 25.31 -35.51
CA PHE A 210 39.65 24.04 -35.95
C PHE A 210 41.06 24.00 -35.45
N ALA A 211 41.40 23.02 -34.60
CA ALA A 211 42.78 22.86 -34.09
C ALA A 211 43.12 21.37 -34.09
N GLY A 212 44.03 20.96 -34.97
CA GLY A 212 44.47 19.58 -35.11
C GLY A 212 43.31 18.59 -35.36
N ASP A 213 43.03 17.74 -34.40
CA ASP A 213 41.94 16.72 -34.42
C ASP A 213 40.60 17.23 -33.88
N ARG A 214 40.53 18.51 -33.44
CA ARG A 214 39.35 19.06 -32.74
C ARG A 214 38.68 20.20 -33.47
N VAL A 215 37.38 20.18 -33.48
CA VAL A 215 36.54 21.27 -33.93
C VAL A 215 35.70 21.76 -32.77
N GLU A 216 35.97 22.97 -32.33
CA GLU A 216 35.21 23.64 -31.26
C GLU A 216 34.29 24.66 -31.88
N THR A 217 33.02 24.63 -31.54
CA THR A 217 32.07 25.62 -32.02
C THR A 217 31.23 26.17 -30.85
N ILE A 218 30.98 27.50 -30.93
CA ILE A 218 30.08 28.17 -29.96
C ILE A 218 28.94 28.79 -30.78
N HIS A 219 27.72 28.36 -30.52
CA HIS A 219 26.50 28.83 -31.16
C HIS A 219 25.72 29.74 -30.25
N ASN A 220 25.58 31.00 -30.61
CA ASN A 220 24.70 31.92 -29.87
C ASN A 220 23.32 31.91 -30.56
N LEU A 221 22.32 31.50 -29.81
CA LEU A 221 20.95 31.35 -30.31
C LEU A 221 19.91 31.91 -29.34
N ALA A 222 18.79 32.34 -29.90
CA ALA A 222 17.60 32.69 -29.15
C ALA A 222 16.42 32.01 -29.84
N ILE A 223 15.81 31.06 -29.20
CA ILE A 223 14.74 30.24 -29.74
C ILE A 223 13.46 30.52 -28.99
N LYS A 224 12.38 30.80 -29.73
CA LYS A 224 11.01 30.80 -29.22
C LYS A 224 10.20 29.81 -30.02
N THR A 225 9.61 28.82 -29.36
CA THR A 225 8.82 27.80 -30.02
C THR A 225 7.66 27.37 -29.14
N ARG A 226 6.61 26.85 -29.74
CA ARG A 226 5.50 26.22 -29.05
C ARG A 226 5.60 24.72 -29.18
N ILE A 227 5.72 24.05 -28.04
CA ILE A 227 5.73 22.57 -27.96
C ILE A 227 4.28 22.12 -27.88
N ARG A 228 3.83 21.35 -28.86
CA ARG A 228 2.46 20.79 -28.92
C ARG A 228 2.45 19.44 -28.22
N LEU A 229 2.20 19.45 -26.93
CA LEU A 229 1.84 18.25 -26.21
C LEU A 229 0.32 18.07 -26.29
N GLU A 230 -0.15 16.84 -26.39
CA GLU A 230 -1.59 16.57 -26.39
C GLU A 230 -2.18 17.12 -25.09
N ASN A 231 -3.14 18.05 -25.21
CA ASN A 231 -3.82 18.72 -24.09
C ASN A 231 -2.94 19.62 -23.17
N CYS A 232 -1.73 19.97 -23.61
CA CYS A 232 -0.85 20.87 -22.85
C CYS A 232 0.08 21.66 -23.80
N PRO A 233 -0.37 22.76 -24.40
CA PRO A 233 0.52 23.61 -25.16
C PRO A 233 1.52 24.31 -24.23
N VAL A 234 2.80 24.18 -24.55
CA VAL A 234 3.90 24.77 -23.79
C VAL A 234 4.66 25.74 -24.69
N ASP A 235 4.71 27.00 -24.31
CA ASP A 235 5.58 27.98 -24.94
C ASP A 235 6.97 27.89 -24.34
N ALA A 236 7.98 27.52 -25.15
CA ALA A 236 9.36 27.39 -24.73
C ALA A 236 10.23 28.51 -25.30
N GLU A 237 11.03 29.10 -24.45
CA GLU A 237 12.02 30.10 -24.82
C GLU A 237 13.39 29.69 -24.30
N ALA A 238 14.41 29.78 -25.15
CA ALA A 238 15.79 29.54 -24.75
C ALA A 238 16.69 30.60 -25.41
N LYS A 239 17.59 31.16 -24.62
CA LYS A 239 18.56 32.16 -25.09
C LYS A 239 19.90 31.96 -24.38
N GLY A 240 20.95 31.88 -25.20
CA GLY A 240 22.28 31.74 -24.65
C GLY A 240 23.28 31.18 -25.65
N ALA A 241 24.36 30.62 -25.13
CA ALA A 241 25.40 29.99 -25.93
C ALA A 241 25.42 28.48 -25.72
N VAL A 242 25.61 27.74 -26.83
CA VAL A 242 25.82 26.28 -26.80
C VAL A 242 27.21 26.03 -27.40
N GLY A 243 28.09 25.40 -26.64
CA GLY A 243 29.39 24.95 -27.09
C GLY A 243 29.29 23.52 -27.68
N ILE A 244 29.96 23.27 -28.78
CA ILE A 244 30.10 21.93 -29.36
C ILE A 244 31.59 21.69 -29.61
N ASN A 245 32.08 20.58 -29.07
CA ASN A 245 33.45 20.10 -29.27
C ASN A 245 33.37 18.73 -29.95
N LEU A 246 33.88 18.66 -31.18
CA LEU A 246 33.90 17.45 -31.99
C LEU A 246 35.32 16.93 -32.12
N ALA A 247 35.61 15.73 -31.71
CA ALA A 247 36.80 15.00 -31.99
C ALA A 247 36.67 14.26 -33.34
N LEU A 248 37.45 14.65 -34.35
CA LEU A 248 37.31 14.11 -35.69
C LEU A 248 37.75 12.64 -35.77
N SER A 249 38.68 12.24 -34.95
CA SER A 249 39.22 10.86 -34.91
C SER A 249 38.19 9.86 -34.39
N THR A 250 37.41 10.21 -33.39
CA THR A 250 36.46 9.31 -32.72
C THR A 250 35.02 9.61 -33.08
N LEU A 251 34.76 10.74 -33.76
CA LEU A 251 33.44 11.28 -34.02
C LEU A 251 32.62 11.55 -32.73
N GLU A 252 33.31 11.64 -31.59
CA GLU A 252 32.69 12.01 -30.33
C GLU A 252 32.42 13.51 -30.31
N THR A 253 31.19 13.87 -29.98
CA THR A 253 30.76 15.26 -29.89
C THR A 253 30.34 15.56 -28.48
N VAL A 254 31.00 16.52 -27.83
CA VAL A 254 30.61 17.05 -26.53
C VAL A 254 29.87 18.35 -26.74
N ILE A 255 28.63 18.44 -26.22
CA ILE A 255 27.78 19.61 -26.32
C ILE A 255 27.65 20.25 -24.94
N ASP A 256 28.20 21.44 -24.77
CA ASP A 256 28.01 22.21 -23.53
C ASP A 256 26.81 23.15 -23.70
N ALA A 257 25.72 22.82 -23.08
CA ALA A 257 24.47 23.57 -23.03
C ALA A 257 24.23 24.24 -21.66
N SER A 258 25.21 24.26 -20.76
CA SER A 258 25.09 24.87 -19.44
C SER A 258 24.74 26.37 -19.49
N GLY A 259 25.22 27.05 -20.53
CA GLY A 259 24.88 28.46 -20.83
C GLY A 259 23.57 28.68 -21.60
N PHE A 260 22.74 27.63 -21.80
CA PHE A 260 21.53 27.68 -22.62
C PHE A 260 20.29 27.19 -21.85
N PRO A 261 19.83 27.92 -20.80
CA PRO A 261 18.64 27.52 -20.05
C PRO A 261 17.39 27.62 -20.92
N ILE A 262 16.54 26.58 -20.83
CA ILE A 262 15.23 26.53 -21.49
C ILE A 262 14.19 26.89 -20.45
N SER A 263 13.43 27.98 -20.69
CA SER A 263 12.23 28.30 -19.94
C SER A 263 11.00 27.79 -20.68
N ALA A 264 10.07 27.22 -19.97
CA ALA A 264 8.83 26.69 -20.52
C ALA A 264 7.63 27.21 -19.72
N THR A 265 6.63 27.74 -20.40
CA THR A 265 5.41 28.28 -19.81
C THR A 265 4.22 27.48 -20.31
N ALA A 266 3.47 26.86 -19.40
CA ALA A 266 2.30 26.08 -19.74
C ALA A 266 1.02 26.86 -19.38
N THR A 267 0.19 27.16 -20.36
CA THR A 267 -1.02 28.00 -20.16
C THR A 267 -2.27 27.20 -19.83
N GLU A 268 -2.42 25.98 -20.31
CA GLU A 268 -3.61 25.15 -20.10
C GLU A 268 -3.25 23.65 -20.15
N CYS A 269 -2.70 23.10 -19.06
CA CYS A 269 -2.42 21.67 -18.99
C CYS A 269 -3.55 20.88 -18.33
N GLN A 270 -4.22 20.00 -19.07
CA GLN A 270 -5.23 19.07 -18.54
C GLN A 270 -4.62 17.78 -17.96
N PHE A 271 -3.30 17.69 -17.88
CA PHE A 271 -2.58 16.53 -17.36
C PHE A 271 -2.62 16.36 -15.85
N ILE A 272 -2.94 17.42 -15.13
CA ILE A 272 -2.99 17.38 -13.68
C ILE A 272 -4.34 16.80 -13.27
N PRO A 273 -4.37 15.67 -12.53
CA PRO A 273 -5.61 15.15 -11.98
C PRO A 273 -6.38 16.28 -11.29
N THR A 274 -7.69 16.31 -11.43
CA THR A 274 -8.56 17.36 -10.87
C THR A 274 -8.30 17.64 -9.38
N GLN A 275 -7.76 16.65 -8.67
CA GLN A 275 -7.36 16.73 -7.27
C GLN A 275 -6.06 17.53 -7.02
N LEU A 276 -5.23 17.74 -8.05
CA LEU A 276 -3.98 18.49 -8.00
C LEU A 276 -4.04 19.80 -8.81
N GLN A 277 -5.19 20.17 -9.33
CA GLN A 277 -5.38 21.40 -10.14
C GLN A 277 -5.04 22.70 -9.40
N ASN A 278 -4.87 22.65 -8.09
CA ASN A 278 -4.38 23.79 -7.31
C ASN A 278 -2.85 23.97 -7.38
N LEU A 279 -2.11 23.01 -7.94
CA LEU A 279 -0.70 23.12 -8.28
C LEU A 279 -0.59 23.72 -9.68
N LYS A 280 -0.60 25.04 -9.78
CA LYS A 280 -0.33 25.74 -11.05
C LYS A 280 1.19 25.69 -11.28
N ILE A 281 1.62 24.87 -12.25
CA ILE A 281 2.98 24.94 -12.80
C ILE A 281 2.86 25.80 -14.07
N SER A 282 3.21 27.07 -13.97
CA SER A 282 3.18 27.96 -15.14
C SER A 282 4.57 28.13 -15.75
N GLU A 283 5.63 27.95 -14.98
CA GLU A 283 7.01 28.09 -15.43
C GLU A 283 7.89 26.90 -15.05
N ALA A 284 8.71 26.46 -15.98
CA ALA A 284 9.74 25.44 -15.77
C ALA A 284 11.04 25.86 -16.47
N TYR A 285 12.17 25.64 -15.82
CA TYR A 285 13.51 25.88 -16.39
C TYR A 285 14.27 24.57 -16.47
N LEU A 286 14.85 24.31 -17.66
CA LEU A 286 15.68 23.13 -17.91
C LEU A 286 17.09 23.61 -18.26
N VAL A 287 18.10 23.13 -17.53
CA VAL A 287 19.51 23.49 -17.73
C VAL A 287 20.33 22.20 -17.70
N ALA A 288 21.20 22.01 -18.71
CA ALA A 288 22.23 20.98 -18.63
C ALA A 288 23.36 21.47 -17.70
N ALA A 289 23.60 20.76 -16.63
CA ALA A 289 24.66 21.09 -15.66
C ALA A 289 26.05 20.66 -16.15
N GLU A 290 26.07 19.59 -16.95
CA GLU A 290 27.28 19.00 -17.53
C GLU A 290 27.17 18.97 -19.06
N PRO A 291 28.31 18.98 -19.80
CA PRO A 291 28.30 18.84 -21.24
C PRO A 291 27.64 17.56 -21.73
N VAL A 292 26.90 17.66 -22.83
CA VAL A 292 26.26 16.51 -23.48
C VAL A 292 27.23 15.86 -24.47
N LEU A 293 27.48 14.59 -24.33
CA LEU A 293 28.29 13.80 -25.25
C LEU A 293 27.41 13.20 -26.34
N PHE A 294 27.83 13.35 -27.61
CA PHE A 294 27.20 12.68 -28.74
C PHE A 294 28.18 11.71 -29.37
N LYS A 295 27.84 10.42 -29.37
CA LYS A 295 28.63 9.35 -29.96
C LYS A 295 27.69 8.25 -30.46
N ASP A 296 28.05 7.60 -31.57
CA ASP A 296 27.28 6.48 -32.13
C ASP A 296 25.78 6.75 -32.33
N ASN A 297 25.43 7.96 -32.75
CA ASN A 297 24.06 8.45 -32.90
C ASN A 297 23.27 8.57 -31.58
N VAL A 298 23.95 8.58 -30.44
CA VAL A 298 23.33 8.72 -29.11
C VAL A 298 23.87 9.99 -28.43
N PHE A 299 22.98 10.83 -27.96
CA PHE A 299 23.28 11.93 -27.05
C PHE A 299 23.25 11.39 -25.63
N THR A 300 24.32 11.59 -24.86
CA THR A 300 24.37 11.24 -23.44
C THR A 300 24.69 12.47 -22.61
N SER A 301 24.02 12.64 -21.46
CA SER A 301 24.28 13.70 -20.49
C SER A 301 24.22 13.12 -19.10
N THR A 302 25.12 13.53 -18.23
CA THR A 302 25.17 13.06 -16.86
C THR A 302 24.18 13.78 -15.97
N ASP A 303 24.03 15.10 -16.11
CA ASP A 303 23.15 15.86 -15.23
C ASP A 303 22.39 16.96 -15.99
N VAL A 304 21.06 16.89 -15.90
CA VAL A 304 20.15 17.95 -16.33
C VAL A 304 19.28 18.37 -15.16
N ILE A 305 19.21 19.67 -14.91
CA ILE A 305 18.44 20.23 -13.79
C ILE A 305 17.14 20.80 -14.34
N LEU A 306 16.02 20.30 -13.88
CA LEU A 306 14.67 20.83 -14.08
C LEU A 306 14.28 21.63 -12.83
N SER A 307 14.15 22.94 -12.96
CA SER A 307 13.69 23.83 -11.90
C SER A 307 12.24 24.24 -12.11
N LEU A 308 11.42 24.17 -11.05
CA LEU A 308 10.02 24.52 -11.01
C LEU A 308 9.79 25.61 -9.94
N PRO A 309 10.02 26.91 -10.26
CA PRO A 309 10.08 27.99 -9.25
C PRO A 309 8.76 28.18 -8.49
N GLU A 310 7.63 27.91 -9.11
CA GLU A 310 6.32 28.07 -8.48
C GLU A 310 6.02 26.98 -7.45
N LEU A 311 6.66 25.84 -7.59
CA LEU A 311 6.64 24.81 -6.57
C LEU A 311 7.73 25.12 -5.55
N GLN A 312 7.49 26.09 -4.65
CA GLN A 312 8.42 26.43 -3.55
C GLN A 312 8.83 25.17 -2.75
N ALA A 313 7.97 24.16 -2.81
CA ALA A 313 8.16 22.85 -2.25
C ALA A 313 9.15 21.95 -3.02
N PHE A 314 9.35 22.17 -4.32
CA PHE A 314 10.14 21.32 -5.21
C PHE A 314 10.96 22.16 -6.19
N PRO A 315 12.01 22.86 -5.71
CA PRO A 315 12.68 23.88 -6.51
C PRO A 315 13.46 23.32 -7.70
N ALA A 316 13.95 22.08 -7.59
CA ALA A 316 14.72 21.46 -8.67
C ALA A 316 14.66 19.92 -8.66
N VAL A 317 14.69 19.33 -9.85
CA VAL A 317 14.84 17.90 -10.08
C VAL A 317 16.09 17.69 -10.93
N THR A 318 17.00 16.87 -10.46
CA THR A 318 18.17 16.47 -11.25
C THR A 318 17.82 15.18 -12.02
N ILE A 319 18.03 15.21 -13.33
CA ILE A 319 17.90 14.06 -14.21
C ILE A 319 19.31 13.69 -14.63
N SER A 320 19.78 12.51 -14.24
CA SER A 320 21.12 12.00 -14.54
C SER A 320 21.09 10.94 -15.63
N ASP A 321 22.23 10.73 -16.29
CA ASP A 321 22.47 9.66 -17.28
C ASP A 321 21.39 9.58 -18.38
N ILE A 322 21.12 10.72 -19.01
CA ILE A 322 20.21 10.80 -20.15
C ILE A 322 20.90 10.26 -21.39
N ALA A 323 20.30 9.30 -22.08
CA ALA A 323 20.72 8.83 -23.38
C ALA A 323 19.55 8.96 -24.37
N PHE A 324 19.78 9.72 -25.44
CA PHE A 324 18.80 9.94 -26.52
C PHE A 324 19.39 9.50 -27.85
N GLY A 325 18.87 8.42 -28.44
CA GLY A 325 19.23 7.94 -29.75
C GLY A 325 18.47 8.60 -30.89
N LEU A 326 19.14 8.92 -32.00
CA LEU A 326 18.52 9.47 -33.19
C LEU A 326 17.55 8.49 -33.89
N ASP A 327 17.58 7.22 -33.54
CA ASP A 327 16.66 6.17 -33.99
C ASP A 327 15.31 6.14 -33.26
N ARG A 328 14.99 7.19 -32.49
CA ARG A 328 13.79 7.35 -31.64
C ARG A 328 13.77 6.55 -30.35
N HIS A 329 14.89 5.95 -29.94
CA HIS A 329 15.05 5.42 -28.61
C HIS A 329 15.51 6.55 -27.68
N LEU A 330 14.80 6.70 -26.57
CA LEU A 330 15.23 7.57 -25.46
C LEU A 330 15.40 6.67 -24.24
N SER A 331 16.59 6.66 -23.69
CA SER A 331 16.88 6.09 -22.38
C SER A 331 17.37 7.20 -21.48
N LEU A 332 16.78 7.32 -20.31
CA LEU A 332 17.27 8.24 -19.29
C LEU A 332 17.25 7.56 -17.93
N ASP A 333 18.33 7.74 -17.22
CA ASP A 333 18.40 7.45 -15.79
C ASP A 333 18.11 8.75 -15.05
N TYR A 334 17.27 8.74 -14.07
CA TYR A 334 16.89 9.93 -13.31
C TYR A 334 17.20 9.74 -11.83
N ALA A 335 17.62 10.82 -11.20
CA ALA A 335 17.75 10.95 -9.76
C ALA A 335 17.01 12.20 -9.30
N ILE A 336 16.07 12.02 -8.37
CA ILE A 336 15.27 13.09 -7.78
C ILE A 336 15.63 13.17 -6.30
N ASP A 337 16.06 14.32 -5.83
CA ASP A 337 16.31 14.61 -4.42
C ASP A 337 15.63 15.93 -4.06
N LEU A 338 14.49 15.83 -3.39
CA LEU A 338 13.65 16.97 -3.08
C LEU A 338 13.40 17.04 -1.59
N ALA A 339 13.55 18.21 -1.00
CA ALA A 339 13.20 18.48 0.39
C ALA A 339 12.37 19.76 0.47
N SER A 340 11.25 19.70 1.17
CA SER A 340 10.34 20.83 1.30
C SER A 340 9.53 20.80 2.58
N THR A 341 8.98 21.96 2.92
CA THR A 341 8.01 22.10 4.01
C THR A 341 6.61 22.31 3.40
N LEU A 342 5.72 21.36 3.66
CA LEU A 342 4.30 21.48 3.29
C LEU A 342 3.62 22.40 4.30
N THR A 343 3.07 23.50 3.82
CA THR A 343 2.23 24.40 4.61
C THR A 343 0.86 24.44 3.95
N ASP A 344 -0.14 23.87 4.64
CA ASP A 344 -1.56 23.91 4.22
C ASP A 344 -1.82 23.40 2.78
N VAL A 345 -1.17 22.28 2.39
CA VAL A 345 -1.45 21.63 1.10
C VAL A 345 -2.76 20.86 1.18
N ASN A 346 -3.74 21.24 0.38
CA ASN A 346 -5.04 20.56 0.33
C ASN A 346 -5.00 19.41 -0.68
N ILE A 347 -5.20 18.19 -0.19
CA ILE A 347 -5.37 16.99 -1.00
C ILE A 347 -6.72 16.36 -0.63
N VAL A 348 -7.66 16.33 -1.59
CA VAL A 348 -8.99 15.70 -1.41
C VAL A 348 -9.62 16.06 -0.06
N ASP A 349 -9.92 17.35 0.15
CA ASP A 349 -10.52 17.90 1.39
C ASP A 349 -9.68 17.72 2.67
N THR A 350 -8.42 17.33 2.56
CA THR A 350 -7.50 17.17 3.69
C THR A 350 -6.35 18.17 3.59
N THR A 351 -6.24 19.02 4.60
CA THR A 351 -5.10 19.93 4.74
C THR A 351 -3.94 19.19 5.39
N LEU A 352 -2.78 19.19 4.72
CA LEU A 352 -1.55 18.55 5.20
C LEU A 352 -0.49 19.58 5.55
N LYS A 353 0.19 19.37 6.67
CA LYS A 353 1.37 20.10 7.11
C LYS A 353 2.48 19.11 7.44
N GLY A 354 3.71 19.50 7.24
CA GLY A 354 4.87 18.68 7.59
C GLY A 354 6.09 18.98 6.72
N ALA A 355 7.24 18.44 7.07
CA ALA A 355 8.42 18.48 6.21
C ALA A 355 8.47 17.20 5.37
N VAL A 356 8.63 17.33 4.05
CA VAL A 356 8.66 16.22 3.08
C VAL A 356 10.03 16.15 2.45
N ALA A 357 10.59 14.95 2.39
CA ALA A 357 11.76 14.64 1.59
C ALA A 357 11.38 13.48 0.63
N LEU A 358 11.70 13.67 -0.65
CA LEU A 358 11.51 12.66 -1.70
C LEU A 358 12.86 12.39 -2.34
N LYS A 359 13.27 11.12 -2.34
CA LYS A 359 14.40 10.63 -3.12
C LYS A 359 13.91 9.53 -4.03
N SER A 360 14.20 9.63 -5.32
CA SER A 360 13.84 8.60 -6.30
C SER A 360 14.92 8.48 -7.34
N SER A 361 15.27 7.26 -7.69
CA SER A 361 16.16 6.96 -8.82
C SER A 361 15.55 5.85 -9.66
N GLY A 362 15.82 5.88 -10.96
CA GLY A 362 15.27 4.89 -11.87
C GLY A 362 15.56 5.18 -13.32
N LYS A 363 14.84 4.47 -14.18
CA LYS A 363 15.02 4.53 -15.65
C LYS A 363 13.72 4.83 -16.36
N ALA A 364 13.81 5.66 -17.40
CA ALA A 364 12.72 5.85 -18.33
C ALA A 364 13.20 5.49 -19.74
N LEU A 365 12.47 4.60 -20.38
CA LEU A 365 12.76 4.11 -21.73
C LEU A 365 11.60 4.45 -22.63
N LYS A 366 11.90 5.07 -23.76
CA LYS A 366 10.94 5.34 -24.83
C LYS A 366 11.29 4.51 -26.06
N ASN A 367 10.33 3.81 -26.60
CA ASN A 367 10.46 3.07 -27.86
C ASN A 367 9.24 3.35 -28.73
N GLY A 368 9.42 4.18 -29.74
CA GLY A 368 8.33 4.71 -30.55
C GLY A 368 7.35 5.54 -29.71
N SER A 369 6.07 5.13 -29.65
CA SER A 369 5.03 5.75 -28.80
C SER A 369 4.98 5.18 -27.38
N ASN A 370 5.71 4.11 -27.08
CA ASN A 370 5.66 3.42 -25.80
C ASN A 370 6.72 3.95 -24.84
N TRP A 371 6.29 4.23 -23.61
CA TRP A 371 7.18 4.58 -22.52
C TRP A 371 7.14 3.51 -21.44
N THR A 372 8.30 3.19 -20.90
CA THR A 372 8.41 2.43 -19.66
C THR A 372 9.22 3.23 -18.66
N VAL A 373 8.62 3.59 -17.55
CA VAL A 373 9.30 4.29 -16.46
C VAL A 373 9.34 3.37 -15.26
N SER A 374 10.53 3.16 -14.71
CA SER A 374 10.72 2.30 -13.55
C SER A 374 11.64 2.97 -12.54
N SER A 375 11.35 2.80 -11.25
CA SER A 375 12.26 3.21 -10.19
C SER A 375 13.05 2.01 -9.67
N GLU A 376 14.32 2.24 -9.39
CA GLU A 376 15.15 1.30 -8.63
C GLU A 376 14.91 1.46 -7.13
N SER A 377 14.72 2.71 -6.70
CA SER A 377 14.41 3.06 -5.32
C SER A 377 13.68 4.40 -5.27
N THR A 378 12.58 4.42 -4.54
CA THR A 378 11.87 5.67 -4.23
C THR A 378 11.60 5.72 -2.74
N LYS A 379 12.03 6.79 -2.09
CA LYS A 379 11.83 7.04 -0.67
C LYS A 379 11.10 8.35 -0.48
N ILE A 380 9.95 8.29 0.18
CA ILE A 380 9.21 9.47 0.65
C ILE A 380 9.29 9.48 2.18
N GLU A 381 9.74 10.56 2.75
CA GLU A 381 9.79 10.77 4.18
C GLU A 381 9.03 12.05 4.53
N ILE A 382 8.03 11.94 5.40
CA ILE A 382 7.28 13.07 5.93
C ILE A 382 7.49 13.10 7.44
N THR A 383 7.99 14.21 7.95
CA THR A 383 8.18 14.42 9.40
C THR A 383 7.21 15.47 9.90
N ALA A 384 6.78 15.32 11.14
CA ALA A 384 5.80 16.19 11.78
C ALA A 384 4.51 16.34 10.95
N LEU A 385 4.02 15.21 10.39
CA LEU A 385 2.79 15.19 9.63
C LEU A 385 1.62 15.60 10.52
N ASP A 386 0.90 16.61 10.09
CA ASP A 386 -0.34 17.04 10.73
C ASP A 386 -1.44 17.27 9.70
N SER A 387 -2.62 16.75 9.99
CA SER A 387 -3.81 16.89 9.16
C SER A 387 -5.06 17.12 10.02
N ASN A 388 -6.17 17.43 9.38
CA ASN A 388 -7.45 17.59 10.07
C ASN A 388 -7.97 16.31 10.76
N TRP A 389 -7.52 15.12 10.33
CA TRP A 389 -8.00 13.82 10.83
C TRP A 389 -6.94 13.01 11.58
N ALA A 390 -5.64 13.28 11.41
CA ALA A 390 -4.56 12.57 12.10
C ALA A 390 -3.26 13.37 12.13
N SER A 391 -2.38 13.02 13.07
CA SER A 391 -1.00 13.47 13.12
C SER A 391 -0.06 12.29 13.29
N ALA A 392 1.17 12.39 12.78
CA ALA A 392 2.21 11.39 12.92
C ALA A 392 3.58 12.08 13.08
N GLU A 393 4.46 11.51 13.89
CA GLU A 393 5.81 12.03 14.06
C GLU A 393 6.64 11.84 12.78
N ARG A 394 6.47 10.69 12.14
CA ARG A 394 7.21 10.35 10.93
C ARG A 394 6.42 9.34 10.08
N LEU A 395 6.36 9.59 8.79
CA LEU A 395 5.91 8.66 7.76
C LEU A 395 7.08 8.42 6.81
N LEU A 396 7.47 7.17 6.65
CA LEU A 396 8.49 6.73 5.70
C LEU A 396 7.85 5.74 4.75
N ASN A 397 7.96 6.01 3.45
CA ASN A 397 7.50 5.10 2.40
C ASN A 397 8.65 4.83 1.42
N ASN A 398 9.07 3.57 1.34
CA ASN A 398 10.06 3.10 0.38
C ASN A 398 9.34 2.21 -0.63
N PHE A 399 9.47 2.51 -1.91
CA PHE A 399 8.79 1.74 -2.94
C PHE A 399 9.52 1.79 -4.27
N ASN A 400 9.22 0.81 -5.10
CA ASN A 400 9.61 0.76 -6.49
C ASN A 400 8.36 0.84 -7.35
N TYR A 401 8.50 1.42 -8.54
CA TYR A 401 7.40 1.47 -9.49
C TYR A 401 7.85 1.11 -10.90
N ARG A 402 6.88 0.62 -11.67
CA ARG A 402 6.98 0.43 -13.10
C ARG A 402 5.69 0.91 -13.74
N LEU A 403 5.83 1.84 -14.67
CA LEU A 403 4.74 2.45 -15.42
C LEU A 403 4.98 2.17 -16.89
N ALA A 404 3.96 1.74 -17.61
CA ALA A 404 3.99 1.62 -19.05
C ALA A 404 2.89 2.51 -19.65
N LEU A 405 3.28 3.37 -20.60
CA LEU A 405 2.38 4.27 -21.31
C LEU A 405 2.46 4.00 -22.80
N THR A 406 1.35 4.17 -23.51
CA THR A 406 1.29 4.18 -24.97
C THR A 406 0.73 5.53 -25.40
N GLY A 407 1.56 6.37 -26.03
CA GLY A 407 1.25 7.79 -26.23
C GLY A 407 1.14 8.49 -24.86
N THR A 408 -0.03 9.02 -24.54
CA THR A 408 -0.36 9.66 -23.26
C THR A 408 -1.18 8.75 -22.34
N GLU A 409 -1.58 7.57 -22.80
CA GLU A 409 -2.42 6.66 -22.05
C GLU A 409 -1.58 5.73 -21.17
N LEU A 410 -1.89 5.68 -19.87
CA LEU A 410 -1.25 4.81 -18.91
C LEU A 410 -1.83 3.40 -19.04
N VAL A 411 -1.05 2.47 -19.57
CA VAL A 411 -1.47 1.10 -19.89
C VAL A 411 -1.26 0.18 -18.69
N ASP A 412 -0.08 0.20 -18.10
CA ASP A 412 0.25 -0.67 -16.96
C ASP A 412 0.89 0.12 -15.82
N ILE A 413 0.49 -0.22 -14.61
CA ILE A 413 1.04 0.30 -13.36
C ILE A 413 1.37 -0.86 -12.44
N ALA A 414 2.57 -0.88 -11.91
CA ALA A 414 2.97 -1.77 -10.83
C ALA A 414 3.82 -0.99 -9.83
N LEU A 415 3.33 -0.88 -8.61
CA LEU A 415 4.03 -0.28 -7.48
C LEU A 415 4.12 -1.30 -6.36
N THR A 416 5.27 -1.39 -5.72
CA THR A 416 5.49 -2.28 -4.57
C THR A 416 6.36 -1.56 -3.57
N GLY A 417 5.95 -1.55 -2.32
CA GLY A 417 6.68 -0.79 -1.32
C GLY A 417 6.41 -1.18 0.11
N GLN A 418 7.13 -0.51 0.98
CA GLN A 418 7.01 -0.60 2.43
C GLN A 418 6.80 0.77 3.02
N GLN A 419 5.81 0.88 3.87
CA GLN A 419 5.50 2.10 4.60
C GLN A 419 5.67 1.88 6.09
N ARG A 420 6.28 2.84 6.77
CA ARG A 420 6.37 2.90 8.24
C ARG A 420 5.83 4.23 8.72
N VAL A 421 4.85 4.18 9.61
CA VAL A 421 4.28 5.34 10.29
C VAL A 421 4.64 5.24 11.77
N VAL A 422 5.19 6.30 12.33
CA VAL A 422 5.60 6.38 13.74
C VAL A 422 4.79 7.48 14.43
N GLY A 423 4.29 7.17 15.63
CA GLY A 423 3.59 8.13 16.46
C GLY A 423 2.24 8.59 15.90
N LEU A 424 1.49 7.69 15.23
CA LEU A 424 0.18 8.03 14.68
C LEU A 424 -0.83 8.29 15.78
N LYS A 425 -1.54 9.42 15.68
CA LYS A 425 -2.66 9.81 16.53
C LYS A 425 -3.80 10.30 15.66
N THR A 426 -4.98 9.68 15.74
CA THR A 426 -6.17 10.18 15.04
C THR A 426 -6.86 11.26 15.84
N LYS A 427 -7.54 12.18 15.15
CA LYS A 427 -8.24 13.34 15.75
C LYS A 427 -9.75 13.23 15.70
N SER A 428 -10.29 12.23 14.99
CA SER A 428 -11.74 12.03 14.85
C SER A 428 -12.38 11.70 16.20
N GLN A 429 -13.60 12.20 16.43
CA GLN A 429 -14.40 11.84 17.60
C GLN A 429 -15.30 10.62 17.33
N SER A 430 -15.57 10.32 16.08
CA SER A 430 -16.35 9.14 15.67
C SER A 430 -15.73 8.52 14.42
N PRO A 431 -15.07 7.36 14.53
CA PRO A 431 -14.79 6.56 15.73
C PRO A 431 -13.87 7.27 16.75
N PRO A 432 -13.82 6.80 18.01
CA PRO A 432 -12.99 7.42 19.04
C PRO A 432 -11.51 7.44 18.62
N PRO A 433 -10.76 8.47 19.03
CA PRO A 433 -9.37 8.62 18.63
C PRO A 433 -8.52 7.45 19.11
N PHE A 434 -7.61 7.00 18.26
CA PHE A 434 -6.66 5.96 18.60
C PHE A 434 -5.22 6.41 18.36
N ASN A 435 -4.30 5.77 19.08
CA ASN A 435 -2.88 5.98 18.98
C ASN A 435 -2.19 4.68 18.59
N ALA A 436 -1.25 4.75 17.64
CA ALA A 436 -0.36 3.66 17.30
C ALA A 436 1.09 4.16 17.36
N LYS A 437 1.95 3.46 18.13
CA LYS A 437 3.36 3.82 18.21
C LYS A 437 4.07 3.65 16.88
N GLN A 438 3.70 2.57 16.17
CA GLN A 438 4.28 2.22 14.89
C GLN A 438 3.29 1.40 14.08
N ILE A 439 3.22 1.68 12.79
CA ILE A 439 2.51 0.87 11.78
C ILE A 439 3.50 0.57 10.67
N GLU A 440 3.66 -0.70 10.34
CA GLU A 440 4.42 -1.14 9.18
C GLU A 440 3.45 -1.75 8.18
N THR A 441 3.59 -1.35 6.92
CA THR A 441 2.73 -1.81 5.83
C THR A 441 3.60 -2.21 4.64
N ASP A 442 3.57 -3.48 4.24
CA ASP A 442 3.99 -3.90 2.92
C ASP A 442 2.80 -3.74 1.98
N TRP A 443 3.00 -3.08 0.85
CA TRP A 443 1.91 -2.80 -0.07
C TRP A 443 2.30 -3.03 -1.53
N GLN A 444 1.32 -3.41 -2.33
CA GLN A 444 1.45 -3.57 -3.77
C GLN A 444 0.21 -2.98 -4.43
N LEU A 445 0.41 -2.20 -5.48
CA LEU A 445 -0.63 -1.62 -6.33
C LEU A 445 -0.35 -2.01 -7.78
N THR A 446 -1.32 -2.62 -8.44
CA THR A 446 -1.20 -3.01 -9.85
C THR A 446 -2.46 -2.67 -10.64
N ARG A 447 -2.26 -2.32 -11.91
CA ARG A 447 -3.32 -2.17 -12.90
C ARG A 447 -2.77 -2.48 -14.28
N SER A 448 -3.50 -3.21 -15.10
CA SER A 448 -3.14 -3.52 -16.46
C SER A 448 -4.26 -3.11 -17.41
N GLY A 449 -3.99 -2.20 -18.32
CA GLY A 449 -4.95 -1.61 -19.26
C GLY A 449 -6.15 -0.97 -18.56
N SER A 450 -7.34 -1.22 -19.05
CA SER A 450 -8.62 -0.76 -18.47
C SER A 450 -9.15 -1.66 -17.36
N LYS A 451 -8.37 -2.63 -16.87
CA LYS A 451 -8.76 -3.55 -15.80
C LYS A 451 -8.90 -2.84 -14.46
N ALA A 452 -9.39 -3.56 -13.49
CA ALA A 452 -9.50 -3.09 -12.11
C ALA A 452 -8.12 -2.79 -11.50
N TRP A 453 -8.09 -1.86 -10.55
CA TRP A 453 -6.94 -1.67 -9.67
C TRP A 453 -6.91 -2.79 -8.64
N GLU A 454 -5.77 -3.40 -8.46
CA GLU A 454 -5.51 -4.39 -7.43
C GLU A 454 -4.53 -3.82 -6.41
N ILE A 455 -4.93 -3.79 -5.14
CA ILE A 455 -4.13 -3.31 -4.02
C ILE A 455 -4.00 -4.45 -3.02
N LYS A 456 -2.77 -4.82 -2.68
CA LYS A 456 -2.47 -5.78 -1.63
C LYS A 456 -1.78 -5.06 -0.49
N LEU A 457 -2.26 -5.26 0.72
CA LEU A 457 -1.74 -4.65 1.93
C LEU A 457 -1.42 -5.74 2.96
N LYS A 458 -0.27 -5.61 3.58
CA LYS A 458 0.09 -6.40 4.76
C LYS A 458 0.55 -5.45 5.86
N ASN A 459 -0.28 -5.29 6.87
CA ASN A 459 -0.06 -4.38 7.96
C ASN A 459 0.42 -5.12 9.21
N THR A 460 1.39 -4.56 9.89
CA THR A 460 1.86 -5.01 11.20
C THR A 460 1.81 -3.84 12.16
N ILE A 461 1.00 -3.97 13.20
CA ILE A 461 0.80 -2.95 14.24
C ILE A 461 1.10 -3.59 15.59
N PRO A 462 2.26 -3.30 16.21
CA PRO A 462 2.63 -3.87 17.50
C PRO A 462 1.66 -3.51 18.62
N GLU A 463 1.20 -2.27 18.64
CA GLU A 463 0.26 -1.75 19.65
C GLU A 463 -0.63 -0.65 19.06
N LEU A 464 -1.93 -0.80 19.28
CA LEU A 464 -2.96 0.19 18.97
C LEU A 464 -3.78 0.43 20.23
N SER A 465 -4.01 1.66 20.61
CA SER A 465 -4.74 2.02 21.82
C SER A 465 -5.67 3.20 21.63
N SER A 466 -6.82 3.15 22.32
CA SER A 466 -7.74 4.25 22.52
C SER A 466 -8.04 4.38 24.02
N ALA A 467 -8.97 5.26 24.42
CA ALA A 467 -9.35 5.41 25.82
C ALA A 467 -9.82 4.11 26.48
N GLN A 468 -10.51 3.25 25.71
CA GLN A 468 -11.16 2.03 26.27
C GLN A 468 -10.63 0.75 25.65
N VAL A 469 -9.95 0.82 24.52
CA VAL A 469 -9.50 -0.35 23.74
C VAL A 469 -7.99 -0.37 23.61
N LYS A 470 -7.39 -1.51 23.91
CA LYS A 470 -5.98 -1.76 23.66
C LYS A 470 -5.83 -3.04 22.84
N VAL A 471 -5.18 -2.91 21.67
CA VAL A 471 -4.88 -4.02 20.76
C VAL A 471 -3.38 -4.25 20.75
N SER A 472 -2.96 -5.49 20.88
CA SER A 472 -1.56 -5.88 20.85
C SER A 472 -1.31 -6.85 19.71
N LYS A 473 -0.27 -6.60 18.93
CA LYS A 473 0.17 -7.38 17.76
C LYS A 473 -0.99 -7.65 16.79
N LEU A 474 -1.39 -6.64 16.07
CA LEU A 474 -2.33 -6.76 14.94
C LEU A 474 -1.53 -6.97 13.65
N ASN A 475 -1.76 -8.09 13.00
CA ASN A 475 -1.33 -8.37 11.63
C ASN A 475 -2.58 -8.40 10.74
N ASN A 476 -2.54 -7.70 9.64
CA ASN A 476 -3.64 -7.68 8.67
C ASN A 476 -3.09 -7.91 7.26
N ILE A 477 -3.75 -8.76 6.51
CA ILE A 477 -3.51 -8.94 5.07
C ILE A 477 -4.82 -8.62 4.38
N SER A 478 -4.79 -7.68 3.44
CA SER A 478 -5.99 -7.25 2.70
C SER A 478 -5.71 -7.15 1.21
N ASN A 479 -6.65 -7.61 0.41
CA ASN A 479 -6.67 -7.43 -1.03
C ASN A 479 -7.87 -6.55 -1.38
N ILE A 480 -7.62 -5.45 -2.06
CA ILE A 480 -8.64 -4.50 -2.49
C ILE A 480 -8.65 -4.50 -4.02
N THR A 481 -9.80 -4.66 -4.59
CA THR A 481 -10.02 -4.55 -6.03
C THR A 481 -10.96 -3.38 -6.28
N LEU A 482 -10.53 -2.41 -7.09
CA LEU A 482 -11.34 -1.27 -7.50
C LEU A 482 -11.61 -1.41 -9.00
N ALA A 483 -12.83 -1.72 -9.35
CA ALA A 483 -13.25 -1.91 -10.73
C ALA A 483 -13.44 -0.58 -11.48
N PRO A 484 -13.44 -0.57 -12.82
CA PRO A 484 -13.62 0.64 -13.63
C PRO A 484 -14.97 1.35 -13.41
N ASP A 485 -15.99 0.63 -12.97
CA ASP A 485 -17.30 1.17 -12.59
C ASP A 485 -17.34 1.77 -11.17
N SER A 486 -16.20 1.93 -10.54
CA SER A 486 -16.02 2.40 -9.17
C SER A 486 -16.55 1.45 -8.09
N SER A 487 -16.94 0.22 -8.45
CA SER A 487 -17.22 -0.79 -7.44
C SER A 487 -15.92 -1.27 -6.77
N MET A 488 -15.97 -1.49 -5.45
CA MET A 488 -14.84 -1.93 -4.65
C MET A 488 -15.14 -3.28 -3.99
N ALA A 489 -14.19 -4.18 -4.04
CA ALA A 489 -14.19 -5.39 -3.23
C ALA A 489 -12.94 -5.41 -2.35
N LEU A 490 -13.13 -5.74 -1.07
CA LEU A 490 -12.05 -5.90 -0.10
C LEU A 490 -12.18 -7.28 0.55
N THR A 491 -11.16 -8.11 0.42
CA THR A 491 -11.04 -9.36 1.15
C THR A 491 -9.80 -9.34 2.00
N GLY A 492 -9.85 -9.92 3.18
CA GLY A 492 -8.67 -9.89 4.05
C GLY A 492 -8.81 -10.74 5.30
N GLN A 493 -7.67 -10.84 5.99
CA GLN A 493 -7.54 -11.52 7.27
C GLN A 493 -6.79 -10.63 8.25
N SER A 494 -7.32 -10.51 9.45
CA SER A 494 -6.67 -9.83 10.57
C SER A 494 -6.41 -10.83 11.70
N GLU A 495 -5.21 -10.83 12.22
CA GLU A 495 -4.79 -11.61 13.38
C GLU A 495 -4.41 -10.67 14.51
N ILE A 496 -5.06 -10.82 15.66
CA ILE A 496 -4.84 -10.00 16.84
C ILE A 496 -4.42 -10.91 18.00
N LYS A 497 -3.24 -10.69 18.56
CA LYS A 497 -2.77 -11.48 19.69
C LYS A 497 -3.62 -11.25 20.93
N SER A 498 -3.92 -9.99 21.24
CA SER A 498 -4.87 -9.65 22.30
C SER A 498 -5.56 -8.33 22.07
N LEU A 499 -6.83 -8.29 22.42
CA LEU A 499 -7.68 -7.11 22.48
C LEU A 499 -8.19 -6.98 23.92
N THR A 500 -7.96 -5.84 24.52
CA THR A 500 -8.45 -5.52 25.85
C THR A 500 -9.46 -4.38 25.71
N TYR A 501 -10.65 -4.56 26.24
CA TYR A 501 -11.70 -3.53 26.35
C TYR A 501 -11.95 -3.30 27.82
N THR A 502 -11.64 -2.12 28.30
CA THR A 502 -11.60 -1.80 29.73
C THR A 502 -10.69 -2.78 30.50
N ASP A 503 -11.25 -3.77 31.19
CA ASP A 503 -10.58 -4.83 31.96
C ASP A 503 -10.71 -6.23 31.31
N LYS A 504 -11.56 -6.38 30.29
CA LYS A 504 -11.84 -7.67 29.63
C LYS A 504 -10.86 -7.91 28.48
N LYS A 505 -10.32 -9.13 28.41
CA LYS A 505 -9.27 -9.49 27.46
C LYS A 505 -9.68 -10.66 26.57
N LEU A 506 -9.67 -10.43 25.27
CA LEU A 506 -9.76 -11.46 24.23
C LEU A 506 -8.36 -11.76 23.67
N THR A 507 -8.08 -13.01 23.37
CA THR A 507 -6.77 -13.44 22.88
C THR A 507 -6.88 -14.28 21.62
N ASN A 508 -5.86 -14.18 20.75
CA ASN A 508 -5.74 -14.96 19.52
C ASN A 508 -7.01 -14.84 18.66
N ILE A 509 -7.28 -13.62 18.25
CA ILE A 509 -8.45 -13.29 17.43
C ILE A 509 -8.04 -13.35 15.97
N THR A 510 -8.77 -14.09 15.17
CA THR A 510 -8.68 -14.09 13.71
C THR A 510 -9.97 -13.55 13.16
N LEU A 511 -9.89 -12.57 12.27
CA LEU A 511 -11.03 -11.94 11.63
C LEU A 511 -10.85 -11.98 10.11
N LEU A 512 -11.74 -12.67 9.42
CA LEU A 512 -11.81 -12.69 7.96
C LEU A 512 -12.81 -11.63 7.49
N HIS A 513 -12.48 -10.92 6.43
CA HIS A 513 -13.30 -9.84 5.87
C HIS A 513 -13.61 -10.11 4.40
N ASP A 514 -14.85 -9.89 3.98
CA ASP A 514 -15.30 -9.79 2.59
C ASP A 514 -16.29 -8.62 2.51
N LEU A 515 -15.80 -7.49 2.01
CA LEU A 515 -16.53 -6.24 1.87
C LEU A 515 -16.72 -5.93 0.39
N LYS A 516 -17.90 -5.46 0.00
CA LYS A 516 -18.23 -5.07 -1.38
C LYS A 516 -19.01 -3.77 -1.37
N THR A 517 -18.66 -2.88 -2.31
CA THR A 517 -19.50 -1.72 -2.61
C THR A 517 -20.22 -1.97 -3.93
N GLN A 518 -21.49 -1.61 -3.99
CA GLN A 518 -22.23 -1.56 -5.24
C GLN A 518 -22.42 -0.11 -5.64
N SER A 519 -21.94 0.24 -6.86
CA SER A 519 -22.22 1.53 -7.46
C SER A 519 -23.62 1.49 -8.07
N THR A 520 -24.54 2.28 -7.55
CA THR A 520 -25.82 2.54 -8.23
C THR A 520 -25.61 3.62 -9.28
N LEU A 521 -25.03 3.25 -10.43
CA LEU A 521 -24.98 4.13 -11.60
C LEU A 521 -26.40 4.31 -12.14
N THR A 522 -27.10 5.33 -11.65
CA THR A 522 -28.20 5.93 -12.42
C THR A 522 -27.59 6.71 -13.59
N LYS A 523 -27.97 6.36 -14.81
CA LYS A 523 -27.50 6.94 -16.09
C LYS A 523 -27.75 8.46 -16.29
N LYS A 524 -27.89 9.25 -15.23
CA LYS A 524 -27.99 10.72 -15.31
C LYS A 524 -26.92 11.35 -14.42
N PRO A 525 -26.15 12.31 -14.95
CA PRO A 525 -25.22 13.09 -14.14
C PRO A 525 -26.04 14.06 -13.26
N THR A 526 -26.38 13.63 -12.07
CA THR A 526 -26.91 14.51 -11.03
C THR A 526 -25.77 14.89 -10.09
N THR A 527 -25.69 16.14 -9.76
CA THR A 527 -24.66 16.82 -8.93
C THR A 527 -24.64 16.39 -7.45
N THR A 528 -25.28 15.30 -7.09
CA THR A 528 -25.23 14.71 -5.74
C THR A 528 -24.28 13.51 -5.71
N PRO A 529 -23.37 13.44 -4.74
CA PRO A 529 -22.48 12.29 -4.60
C PRO A 529 -23.30 11.02 -4.45
N THR A 530 -23.07 10.06 -5.34
CA THR A 530 -23.72 8.75 -5.35
C THR A 530 -23.37 8.04 -4.04
N LYS A 531 -24.35 7.76 -3.17
CA LYS A 531 -24.13 6.94 -1.98
C LYS A 531 -23.70 5.54 -2.42
N MET A 532 -22.46 5.16 -2.09
CA MET A 532 -21.98 3.80 -2.27
C MET A 532 -22.63 2.89 -1.24
N LYS A 533 -23.32 1.83 -1.68
CA LYS A 533 -23.88 0.83 -0.78
C LYS A 533 -22.81 -0.15 -0.36
N LEU A 534 -22.48 -0.18 0.93
CA LEU A 534 -21.48 -1.07 1.51
C LEU A 534 -22.17 -2.33 2.07
N THR A 535 -21.69 -3.51 1.64
CA THR A 535 -22.11 -4.80 2.17
C THR A 535 -20.88 -5.58 2.62
N GLY A 536 -20.99 -6.34 3.69
CA GLY A 536 -19.85 -7.11 4.19
C GLY A 536 -20.24 -8.41 4.88
N ASN A 537 -19.34 -9.38 4.75
CA ASN A 537 -19.38 -10.63 5.48
C ASN A 537 -18.06 -10.79 6.24
N HIS A 538 -18.16 -11.11 7.51
CA HIS A 538 -17.02 -11.27 8.39
C HIS A 538 -17.13 -12.57 9.17
N GLN A 539 -16.00 -13.19 9.41
CA GLN A 539 -15.91 -14.35 10.29
C GLN A 539 -14.86 -14.06 11.37
N LEU A 540 -15.32 -13.98 12.60
CA LEU A 540 -14.47 -13.84 13.78
C LEU A 540 -14.23 -15.22 14.38
N GLN A 541 -12.98 -15.52 14.69
CA GLN A 541 -12.59 -16.70 15.45
C GLN A 541 -11.73 -16.29 16.63
N LEU A 542 -12.10 -16.73 17.82
CA LEU A 542 -11.31 -16.53 19.05
C LEU A 542 -10.41 -17.72 19.32
N GLY A 543 -9.33 -17.50 20.09
CA GLY A 543 -8.40 -18.56 20.50
C GLY A 543 -9.01 -19.65 21.38
N SER A 544 -10.25 -19.47 21.86
CA SER A 544 -11.04 -20.50 22.50
C SER A 544 -11.71 -21.46 21.52
N GLY A 545 -11.67 -21.18 20.21
CA GLY A 545 -12.37 -21.90 19.16
C GLY A 545 -13.73 -21.31 18.78
N LEU A 546 -14.22 -20.30 19.50
CA LEU A 546 -15.49 -19.63 19.19
C LEU A 546 -15.43 -18.97 17.84
N LYS A 547 -16.39 -19.29 16.96
CA LYS A 547 -16.55 -18.70 15.61
C LYS A 547 -17.85 -17.92 15.55
N VAL A 548 -17.77 -16.68 15.09
CA VAL A 548 -18.91 -15.78 14.93
C VAL A 548 -18.93 -15.29 13.49
N GLN A 549 -20.06 -15.37 12.82
CA GLN A 549 -20.30 -14.82 11.49
C GLN A 549 -21.06 -13.51 11.62
N VAL A 550 -20.61 -12.50 10.92
CA VAL A 550 -21.25 -11.19 10.89
C VAL A 550 -21.48 -10.82 9.43
N SER A 551 -22.69 -10.48 9.09
CA SER A 551 -23.03 -9.90 7.78
C SER A 551 -23.74 -8.58 7.98
N HIS A 552 -23.41 -7.59 7.16
CA HIS A 552 -24.05 -6.28 7.24
C HIS A 552 -24.31 -5.69 5.85
N THR A 553 -25.33 -4.86 5.81
CA THR A 553 -25.58 -3.89 4.75
C THR A 553 -25.50 -2.48 5.34
N GLU A 554 -25.81 -1.42 4.59
CA GLU A 554 -25.90 -0.07 5.16
C GLU A 554 -26.99 0.05 6.27
N GLU A 555 -28.03 -0.73 6.16
CA GLU A 555 -29.22 -0.61 7.01
C GLU A 555 -29.34 -1.74 8.03
N SER A 556 -28.76 -2.91 7.76
CA SER A 556 -28.97 -4.11 8.56
C SER A 556 -27.66 -4.74 9.04
N LEU A 557 -27.73 -5.36 10.20
CA LEU A 557 -26.67 -6.19 10.78
C LEU A 557 -27.25 -7.56 11.12
N LYS A 558 -26.54 -8.62 10.75
CA LYS A 558 -26.82 -9.99 11.19
C LYS A 558 -25.55 -10.58 11.79
N VAL A 559 -25.65 -11.08 13.02
CA VAL A 559 -24.60 -11.83 13.72
C VAL A 559 -25.11 -13.25 13.92
N ALA A 560 -24.32 -14.24 13.57
CA ALA A 560 -24.69 -15.64 13.72
C ALA A 560 -23.53 -16.44 14.32
N ILE A 561 -23.85 -17.23 15.31
CA ILE A 561 -23.00 -18.27 15.88
C ILE A 561 -23.69 -19.58 15.51
N LYS A 562 -23.12 -20.31 14.56
CA LYS A 562 -23.61 -21.66 14.24
C LYS A 562 -23.33 -22.58 15.40
N GLU A 563 -23.98 -23.73 15.41
CA GLU A 563 -23.81 -24.73 16.45
C GLU A 563 -22.32 -25.00 16.78
N GLN A 564 -21.95 -24.78 18.03
CA GLN A 564 -20.59 -24.94 18.54
C GLN A 564 -20.65 -25.50 19.97
N ALA A 565 -19.54 -26.13 20.37
CA ALA A 565 -19.37 -26.59 21.72
C ALA A 565 -19.37 -25.43 22.72
N ILE A 566 -20.16 -25.51 23.78
CA ILE A 566 -20.36 -24.43 24.76
C ILE A 566 -19.06 -24.06 25.50
N ASN A 567 -18.12 -25.00 25.67
CA ASN A 567 -16.84 -24.74 26.29
C ASN A 567 -15.95 -23.71 25.54
N THR A 568 -16.26 -23.42 24.26
CA THR A 568 -15.62 -22.33 23.50
C THR A 568 -15.86 -20.96 24.13
N LEU A 569 -16.93 -20.79 24.91
CA LEU A 569 -17.26 -19.60 25.67
C LEU A 569 -16.51 -19.51 27.01
N GLN A 570 -15.84 -20.57 27.48
CA GLN A 570 -15.24 -20.63 28.81
C GLN A 570 -14.31 -19.46 29.11
N LYS A 571 -13.38 -19.15 28.19
CA LYS A 571 -12.44 -18.04 28.41
C LYS A 571 -13.12 -16.66 28.43
N LEU A 572 -14.24 -16.53 27.78
CA LEU A 572 -15.03 -15.30 27.79
C LEU A 572 -15.80 -15.18 29.10
N LEU A 573 -16.54 -16.20 29.46
CA LEU A 573 -17.36 -16.23 30.67
C LEU A 573 -16.55 -16.11 31.97
N SER A 574 -15.38 -16.73 32.02
CA SER A 574 -14.52 -16.65 33.21
C SER A 574 -14.01 -15.25 33.55
N GLN A 575 -14.07 -14.30 32.55
CA GLN A 575 -13.76 -12.89 32.81
C GLN A 575 -14.91 -12.13 33.50
N PHE A 576 -16.14 -12.65 33.44
CA PHE A 576 -17.31 -12.07 34.11
C PHE A 576 -17.61 -12.81 35.41
N ASN A 577 -17.52 -14.15 35.38
CA ASN A 577 -17.72 -14.98 36.55
C ASN A 577 -16.79 -16.22 36.47
N ASN A 578 -15.78 -16.25 37.32
CA ASN A 578 -14.80 -17.31 37.39
C ASN A 578 -15.30 -18.62 38.09
N LYS A 579 -16.52 -18.56 38.66
CA LYS A 579 -17.14 -19.71 39.28
C LYS A 579 -17.85 -20.65 38.29
N ILE A 580 -18.07 -20.17 37.03
CA ILE A 580 -18.70 -20.99 36.00
C ILE A 580 -17.63 -21.78 35.24
N GLN A 581 -17.79 -23.09 35.18
CA GLN A 581 -17.01 -23.98 34.34
C GLN A 581 -17.93 -24.75 33.39
N LEU A 582 -17.82 -24.46 32.10
CA LEU A 582 -18.57 -25.13 31.04
C LEU A 582 -17.92 -26.48 30.73
N ILE A 583 -18.69 -27.58 30.70
CA ILE A 583 -18.18 -28.96 30.56
C ILE A 583 -18.53 -29.50 29.17
N THR A 584 -19.81 -29.68 28.89
CA THR A 584 -20.32 -30.25 27.63
C THR A 584 -21.56 -29.48 27.15
N GLY A 585 -22.00 -29.78 25.94
CA GLY A 585 -23.18 -29.18 25.31
C GLY A 585 -22.82 -28.32 24.10
N THR A 586 -23.84 -27.96 23.37
CA THR A 586 -23.71 -27.08 22.19
C THR A 586 -24.60 -25.86 22.35
N PHE A 587 -24.25 -24.81 21.59
CA PHE A 587 -25.08 -23.62 21.51
C PHE A 587 -25.02 -23.06 20.11
N ASN A 588 -26.06 -22.37 19.72
CA ASN A 588 -26.09 -21.46 18.58
C ASN A 588 -26.78 -20.14 18.96
N ALA A 589 -26.49 -19.07 18.26
CA ALA A 589 -27.13 -17.78 18.47
C ALA A 589 -27.22 -17.01 17.17
N GLU A 590 -28.32 -16.30 16.99
CA GLU A 590 -28.49 -15.34 15.92
C GLU A 590 -28.96 -14.00 16.51
N LEU A 591 -28.49 -12.92 15.91
CA LEU A 591 -28.90 -11.55 16.20
C LEU A 591 -29.04 -10.80 14.89
N SER A 592 -30.14 -10.13 14.66
CA SER A 592 -30.40 -9.35 13.46
C SER A 592 -31.18 -8.08 13.79
N GLY A 593 -30.89 -7.01 13.03
CA GLY A 593 -31.57 -5.74 13.26
C GLY A 593 -31.10 -4.64 12.32
N THR A 594 -31.57 -3.44 12.58
CA THR A 594 -31.21 -2.23 11.81
C THR A 594 -30.14 -1.43 12.52
N LEU A 595 -29.13 -0.98 11.75
CA LEU A 595 -28.05 -0.17 12.30
C LEU A 595 -28.51 1.23 12.76
N SER A 596 -29.56 1.76 12.13
CA SER A 596 -30.04 3.11 12.38
C SER A 596 -30.82 3.26 13.69
N SER A 597 -31.63 2.25 14.06
CA SER A 597 -32.44 2.28 15.29
C SER A 597 -31.75 1.62 16.47
N ALA A 598 -30.68 0.87 16.23
CA ALA A 598 -30.02 0.00 17.22
C ALA A 598 -30.99 -1.00 17.89
N ASP A 599 -32.06 -1.40 17.17
CA ASP A 599 -33.00 -2.41 17.61
C ASP A 599 -32.66 -3.74 16.94
N TYR A 600 -32.38 -4.74 17.75
CA TYR A 600 -31.97 -6.07 17.28
C TYR A 600 -32.92 -7.11 17.88
N SER A 601 -33.26 -8.09 17.07
CA SER A 601 -33.92 -9.33 17.50
C SER A 601 -32.92 -10.48 17.45
N GLY A 602 -32.95 -11.32 18.47
CA GLY A 602 -32.04 -12.44 18.57
C GLY A 602 -32.75 -13.72 18.99
N ASN A 603 -32.08 -14.83 18.72
CA ASN A 603 -32.44 -16.16 19.24
C ASN A 603 -31.17 -16.78 19.84
N LEU A 604 -31.33 -17.44 20.97
CA LEU A 604 -30.28 -18.22 21.64
C LEU A 604 -30.79 -19.61 21.88
N GLN A 605 -30.10 -20.59 21.37
CA GLN A 605 -30.35 -21.99 21.63
C GLN A 605 -29.14 -22.61 22.33
N VAL A 606 -29.40 -23.36 23.39
CA VAL A 606 -28.42 -24.14 24.13
C VAL A 606 -28.97 -25.55 24.29
N ASP A 607 -28.19 -26.54 23.86
CA ASP A 607 -28.62 -27.94 23.86
C ASP A 607 -27.66 -28.77 24.75
N ASN A 608 -28.26 -29.51 25.67
CA ASN A 608 -27.59 -30.47 26.53
C ASN A 608 -26.34 -29.91 27.25
N ALA A 609 -26.41 -28.66 27.68
CA ALA A 609 -25.29 -28.02 28.34
C ALA A 609 -25.14 -28.55 29.76
N SER A 610 -23.91 -28.98 30.08
CA SER A 610 -23.53 -29.31 31.43
C SER A 610 -22.44 -28.37 31.91
N LEU A 611 -22.61 -27.83 33.10
CA LEU A 611 -21.70 -26.86 33.69
C LEU A 611 -21.56 -27.06 35.20
N GLN A 612 -20.48 -26.53 35.72
CA GLN A 612 -20.26 -26.43 37.18
C GLN A 612 -20.32 -24.92 37.53
N TYR A 613 -21.08 -24.59 38.54
CA TYR A 613 -21.15 -23.26 39.15
C TYR A 613 -20.68 -23.36 40.61
N ASP A 614 -19.52 -22.86 40.91
CA ASP A 614 -18.81 -23.08 42.18
C ASP A 614 -18.67 -24.59 42.46
N ASP A 615 -19.35 -25.09 43.48
CA ASP A 615 -19.40 -26.52 43.83
C ASP A 615 -20.64 -27.24 43.24
N PHE A 616 -21.56 -26.55 42.58
CA PHE A 616 -22.79 -27.12 42.03
C PHE A 616 -22.63 -27.61 40.60
N GLN A 617 -23.17 -28.78 40.31
CA GLN A 617 -23.25 -29.30 38.95
C GLN A 617 -24.66 -29.09 38.37
N VAL A 618 -24.69 -28.61 37.18
CA VAL A 618 -25.90 -28.46 36.35
C VAL A 618 -25.76 -29.34 35.13
N LEU A 619 -26.71 -30.26 34.95
CA LEU A 619 -26.63 -31.28 33.89
C LEU A 619 -27.78 -31.12 32.91
N PHE A 620 -27.43 -31.17 31.63
CA PHE A 620 -28.33 -31.18 30.47
C PHE A 620 -29.33 -30.01 30.47
N LEU A 621 -28.78 -28.80 30.62
CA LEU A 621 -29.52 -27.55 30.46
C LEU A 621 -29.91 -27.38 29.01
N GLN A 622 -31.16 -27.01 28.75
CA GLN A 622 -31.68 -26.66 27.43
C GLN A 622 -32.39 -25.33 27.49
N LEU A 623 -32.19 -24.55 26.43
CA LEU A 623 -32.76 -23.22 26.24
C LEU A 623 -32.95 -22.98 24.74
N ASN A 624 -34.08 -22.46 24.33
CA ASN A 624 -34.32 -22.01 22.95
C ASN A 624 -35.26 -20.81 22.99
N GLU A 625 -34.69 -19.61 23.07
CA GLU A 625 -35.46 -18.41 23.33
C GLU A 625 -35.08 -17.25 22.41
N SER A 626 -36.10 -16.47 22.08
CA SER A 626 -35.95 -15.23 21.31
C SER A 626 -35.97 -14.03 22.22
N PHE A 627 -35.06 -13.09 22.00
CA PHE A 627 -34.91 -11.86 22.77
C PHE A 627 -34.80 -10.65 21.86
N THR A 628 -34.97 -9.47 22.43
CA THR A 628 -34.68 -8.20 21.76
C THR A 628 -33.59 -7.44 22.52
N LEU A 629 -32.76 -6.71 21.77
CA LEU A 629 -31.71 -5.85 22.29
C LEU A 629 -31.94 -4.43 21.74
N ASN A 630 -32.11 -3.46 22.61
CA ASN A 630 -32.30 -2.06 22.26
C ASN A 630 -31.45 -1.15 23.17
N SER A 631 -31.67 0.14 23.11
CA SER A 631 -30.93 1.12 23.92
C SER A 631 -31.14 0.96 25.46
N ALA A 632 -32.25 0.36 25.91
CA ALA A 632 -32.49 0.04 27.31
C ALA A 632 -31.82 -1.28 27.75
N GLY A 633 -31.38 -2.12 26.80
CA GLY A 633 -30.72 -3.37 27.07
C GLY A 633 -31.45 -4.58 26.51
N ILE A 634 -31.17 -5.76 27.09
CA ILE A 634 -31.78 -7.03 26.67
C ILE A 634 -33.22 -7.11 27.26
N GLN A 635 -34.14 -7.53 26.39
CA GLN A 635 -35.54 -7.79 26.73
C GLN A 635 -35.91 -9.22 26.35
N LEU A 636 -36.51 -9.95 27.27
CA LEU A 636 -37.07 -11.29 27.07
C LEU A 636 -38.40 -11.35 27.79
N ASN A 637 -39.50 -11.51 27.06
CA ASN A 637 -40.85 -11.44 27.69
C ASN A 637 -41.13 -12.68 28.54
N SER A 638 -40.80 -13.86 28.06
CA SER A 638 -40.93 -15.11 28.80
C SER A 638 -40.08 -16.16 28.09
N GLY A 639 -39.09 -16.72 28.76
CA GLY A 639 -38.21 -17.78 28.27
C GLY A 639 -38.27 -19.00 29.15
N LYS A 640 -38.25 -20.19 28.53
CA LYS A 640 -38.27 -21.48 29.23
C LYS A 640 -36.90 -22.11 29.22
N ILE A 641 -36.34 -22.34 30.43
CA ILE A 641 -35.09 -23.11 30.62
C ILE A 641 -35.47 -24.45 31.27
N THR A 642 -34.97 -25.53 30.72
CA THR A 642 -35.10 -26.86 31.31
C THR A 642 -33.77 -27.40 31.72
N ILE A 643 -33.68 -28.06 32.85
CA ILE A 643 -32.46 -28.64 33.40
C ILE A 643 -32.84 -30.03 33.96
N ASP A 644 -32.12 -31.05 33.47
CA ASP A 644 -32.43 -32.41 33.93
C ASP A 644 -32.08 -32.65 35.40
N GLU A 645 -30.91 -32.16 35.83
CA GLU A 645 -30.51 -32.29 37.23
C GLU A 645 -29.58 -31.16 37.66
N ILE A 646 -29.77 -30.64 38.85
CA ILE A 646 -28.81 -29.78 39.57
C ILE A 646 -28.41 -30.58 40.84
N ASP A 647 -27.12 -30.84 40.99
CA ASP A 647 -26.55 -31.44 42.20
C ASP A 647 -26.08 -30.36 43.16
N VAL A 648 -26.89 -30.06 44.15
CA VAL A 648 -26.57 -29.16 45.28
C VAL A 648 -26.11 -29.91 46.52
N GLY A 649 -25.77 -31.21 46.41
CA GLY A 649 -25.53 -32.20 47.47
C GLY A 649 -26.69 -33.19 47.56
N ILE A 650 -27.85 -32.79 47.13
CA ILE A 650 -29.00 -33.62 46.81
C ILE A 650 -29.39 -33.31 45.33
N PRO A 651 -29.82 -34.32 44.58
CA PRO A 651 -30.25 -34.11 43.21
C PRO A 651 -31.60 -33.43 43.16
N VAL A 652 -31.65 -32.30 42.50
CA VAL A 652 -32.89 -31.61 42.12
C VAL A 652 -33.10 -31.88 40.62
N ARG A 653 -34.22 -32.47 40.25
CA ARG A 653 -34.44 -33.01 38.89
C ARG A 653 -35.61 -32.33 38.18
N LYS A 654 -35.65 -32.52 36.84
CA LYS A 654 -36.71 -32.01 35.94
C LYS A 654 -37.08 -30.56 36.23
N ILE A 655 -36.03 -29.73 36.32
CA ILE A 655 -36.21 -28.33 36.67
C ILE A 655 -36.70 -27.58 35.44
N GLU A 656 -37.78 -26.82 35.60
CA GLU A 656 -38.27 -25.86 34.60
C GLU A 656 -38.23 -24.48 35.22
N LEU A 657 -37.63 -23.54 34.49
CA LEU A 657 -37.55 -22.13 34.84
C LEU A 657 -38.26 -21.32 33.78
N LEU A 658 -39.19 -20.47 34.17
CA LEU A 658 -39.75 -19.40 33.31
C LEU A 658 -39.04 -18.09 33.71
N VAL A 659 -38.35 -17.47 32.78
CA VAL A 659 -37.54 -16.29 33.02
C VAL A 659 -37.96 -15.17 32.07
N SER A 660 -38.18 -13.98 32.60
CA SER A 660 -38.28 -12.76 31.82
C SER A 660 -37.05 -11.89 32.08
N VAL A 661 -36.68 -11.06 31.09
CA VAL A 661 -35.61 -10.07 31.25
C VAL A 661 -36.14 -8.70 30.83
N VAL A 662 -36.03 -7.74 31.70
CA VAL A 662 -36.48 -6.36 31.49
C VAL A 662 -35.27 -5.44 31.75
N ASP A 663 -34.87 -4.64 30.76
CA ASP A 663 -33.76 -3.71 30.86
C ASP A 663 -32.45 -4.38 31.36
N SER A 664 -32.18 -5.59 30.84
CA SER A 664 -31.06 -6.44 31.23
C SER A 664 -31.10 -7.02 32.67
N VAL A 665 -32.23 -6.89 33.38
CA VAL A 665 -32.43 -7.51 34.68
C VAL A 665 -33.33 -8.72 34.56
N ALA A 666 -32.82 -9.88 34.96
CA ALA A 666 -33.55 -11.14 34.90
C ALA A 666 -34.54 -11.24 36.07
N LYS A 667 -35.74 -11.74 35.81
CA LYS A 667 -36.77 -12.10 36.75
C LYS A 667 -37.15 -13.58 36.53
N LEU A 668 -37.07 -14.37 37.56
CA LEU A 668 -37.61 -15.72 37.59
C LEU A 668 -39.12 -15.63 37.90
N GLU A 669 -39.92 -15.90 36.89
CA GLU A 669 -41.37 -15.87 37.04
C GLU A 669 -41.89 -17.13 37.71
N LEU A 670 -41.29 -18.26 37.38
CA LEU A 670 -41.57 -19.56 37.92
C LEU A 670 -40.31 -20.44 37.91
N ALA A 671 -40.03 -21.10 39.02
CA ALA A 671 -39.13 -22.25 39.07
C ALA A 671 -39.88 -23.43 39.65
N GLN A 672 -39.84 -24.57 38.99
CA GLN A 672 -40.41 -25.82 39.53
C GLN A 672 -39.46 -26.99 39.24
N GLY A 673 -39.56 -28.03 40.03
CA GLY A 673 -38.74 -29.20 39.84
C GLY A 673 -38.99 -30.26 40.92
N GLU A 674 -38.38 -31.41 40.74
CA GLU A 674 -38.45 -32.53 41.68
C GLU A 674 -37.32 -32.49 42.71
N ILE A 675 -37.61 -32.65 43.98
CA ILE A 675 -36.67 -32.70 45.08
C ILE A 675 -37.15 -33.73 46.12
N ILE A 676 -36.33 -34.71 46.51
CA ILE A 676 -36.62 -35.69 47.56
C ILE A 676 -38.01 -36.38 47.31
N GLY A 677 -38.19 -36.91 46.09
CA GLY A 677 -39.46 -37.55 45.67
C GLY A 677 -40.66 -36.66 45.46
N GLY A 678 -40.63 -35.40 45.89
CA GLY A 678 -41.71 -34.42 45.76
C GLY A 678 -41.36 -33.29 44.76
N MET A 679 -42.24 -32.29 44.71
CA MET A 679 -42.14 -31.13 43.84
C MET A 679 -41.92 -29.86 44.68
N PHE A 680 -41.13 -28.95 44.11
CA PHE A 680 -41.06 -27.58 44.65
C PHE A 680 -41.49 -26.57 43.56
N THR A 681 -41.97 -25.43 44.02
CA THR A 681 -42.29 -24.30 43.12
C THR A 681 -41.91 -23.00 43.83
N ILE A 682 -41.26 -22.09 43.07
CA ILE A 682 -40.89 -20.72 43.47
C ILE A 682 -41.38 -19.79 42.37
N SER A 683 -41.92 -18.63 42.72
CA SER A 683 -42.39 -17.64 41.73
C SER A 683 -41.94 -16.23 42.10
N ASP A 684 -41.97 -15.36 41.10
CA ASP A 684 -41.78 -13.91 41.25
C ASP A 684 -40.47 -13.48 41.92
N LEU A 685 -39.33 -13.92 41.38
CA LEU A 685 -38.03 -13.66 41.99
C LEU A 685 -37.13 -12.83 41.04
N TRP A 686 -36.73 -11.64 41.45
CA TRP A 686 -35.74 -10.84 40.71
C TRP A 686 -34.30 -11.31 40.99
N LEU A 687 -33.48 -11.45 39.96
CA LEU A 687 -32.11 -11.99 40.08
C LEU A 687 -31.03 -10.90 40.13
N ASP A 688 -31.37 -9.68 40.61
CA ASP A 688 -30.44 -8.53 40.71
C ASP A 688 -29.89 -8.29 42.12
N GLY A 689 -30.18 -9.20 43.04
CA GLY A 689 -29.72 -9.10 44.44
C GLY A 689 -30.51 -8.16 45.32
N ARG A 690 -31.64 -7.58 44.86
CA ARG A 690 -32.54 -6.76 45.70
C ARG A 690 -33.12 -7.57 46.82
N LYS A 691 -33.43 -6.90 47.97
CA LYS A 691 -34.18 -7.55 49.05
C LYS A 691 -35.63 -7.79 48.63
N GLN A 692 -36.06 -9.04 48.67
CA GLN A 692 -37.39 -9.46 48.22
C GLN A 692 -37.86 -10.69 49.02
N ARG A 693 -39.20 -10.90 49.03
CA ARG A 693 -39.82 -12.05 49.64
C ARG A 693 -40.60 -12.84 48.60
N THR A 694 -40.48 -14.15 48.65
CA THR A 694 -41.24 -15.09 47.85
C THR A 694 -41.56 -16.34 48.71
N ASN A 695 -42.32 -17.25 48.19
CA ASN A 695 -42.60 -18.51 48.88
C ASN A 695 -42.04 -19.70 48.07
N ILE A 696 -41.43 -20.62 48.76
CA ILE A 696 -41.16 -21.93 48.22
C ILE A 696 -42.35 -22.82 48.63
N SER A 697 -43.15 -23.22 47.64
CA SER A 697 -44.18 -24.25 47.86
C SER A 697 -43.55 -25.61 47.59
N VAL A 698 -43.78 -26.52 48.49
CA VAL A 698 -43.28 -27.91 48.45
C VAL A 698 -44.46 -28.83 48.52
N SER A 699 -44.52 -29.86 47.72
CA SER A 699 -45.60 -30.84 47.72
C SER A 699 -45.03 -32.27 47.56
N GLY A 700 -45.58 -33.18 48.36
CA GLY A 700 -45.29 -34.61 48.16
C GLY A 700 -43.85 -35.03 48.51
N LEU A 701 -43.12 -34.31 49.38
CA LEU A 701 -41.78 -34.74 49.80
C LEU A 701 -41.79 -36.13 50.43
N ASP A 702 -41.08 -37.07 49.90
CA ASP A 702 -41.00 -38.43 50.41
C ASP A 702 -40.12 -38.46 51.66
N LEU A 703 -40.69 -38.81 52.80
CA LEU A 703 -39.99 -38.88 54.05
C LEU A 703 -38.93 -40.01 54.06
N ALA A 704 -39.16 -41.08 53.35
CA ALA A 704 -38.21 -42.21 53.29
C ALA A 704 -36.91 -41.73 52.54
N ASP A 705 -37.07 -41.01 51.42
CA ASP A 705 -35.98 -40.40 50.66
C ASP A 705 -35.26 -39.34 51.52
N PHE A 706 -35.98 -38.52 52.26
CA PHE A 706 -35.42 -37.51 53.15
C PHE A 706 -34.51 -38.15 54.22
N VAL A 707 -34.96 -39.23 54.89
CA VAL A 707 -34.18 -40.00 55.93
C VAL A 707 -33.01 -40.73 55.28
N ALA A 708 -33.15 -41.22 54.08
CA ALA A 708 -32.07 -41.91 53.36
C ALA A 708 -30.89 -40.97 53.06
N LEU A 709 -31.16 -39.70 52.84
CA LEU A 709 -30.09 -38.69 52.63
C LEU A 709 -29.16 -38.52 53.83
N GLN A 710 -29.72 -38.66 55.04
CA GLN A 710 -28.95 -38.52 56.29
C GLN A 710 -28.14 -39.77 56.64
N LYS A 711 -28.28 -40.87 55.84
CA LYS A 711 -27.63 -42.19 56.10
C LYS A 711 -27.78 -42.69 57.55
N GLN A 712 -28.87 -42.34 58.20
CA GLN A 712 -29.11 -42.78 59.56
C GLN A 712 -29.56 -44.23 59.55
N GLN A 713 -28.80 -45.09 60.21
CA GLN A 713 -29.11 -46.53 60.27
C GLN A 713 -30.31 -46.78 61.18
N GLY A 714 -31.19 -47.62 60.72
CA GLY A 714 -32.29 -48.13 61.53
C GLY A 714 -33.51 -47.21 61.69
N ILE A 715 -33.57 -46.06 60.94
CA ILE A 715 -34.76 -45.22 60.91
C ILE A 715 -35.50 -45.49 59.60
N GLN A 716 -36.75 -45.91 59.66
CA GLN A 716 -37.65 -46.05 58.51
C GLN A 716 -38.90 -45.17 58.75
N VAL A 717 -39.19 -44.36 57.78
CA VAL A 717 -40.40 -43.50 57.77
C VAL A 717 -41.11 -43.61 56.42
N THR A 718 -42.41 -43.58 56.42
CA THR A 718 -43.29 -43.64 55.28
C THR A 718 -44.22 -42.45 55.30
N GLY A 719 -44.60 -41.91 54.17
CA GLY A 719 -45.52 -40.81 54.01
C GLY A 719 -44.87 -39.61 53.26
N GLU A 720 -45.65 -38.70 52.88
CA GLU A 720 -45.28 -37.53 52.14
C GLU A 720 -45.59 -36.27 52.98
N MET A 721 -44.82 -35.19 52.73
CA MET A 721 -45.01 -33.90 53.36
C MET A 721 -45.14 -32.78 52.31
N SER A 722 -46.04 -31.86 52.57
CA SER A 722 -46.25 -30.65 51.77
C SER A 722 -46.23 -29.38 52.64
N GLY A 723 -45.96 -28.24 52.07
CA GLY A 723 -46.00 -27.01 52.85
C GLY A 723 -45.46 -25.76 52.13
N LEU A 724 -45.29 -24.74 52.92
CA LEU A 724 -44.89 -23.44 52.46
C LEU A 724 -43.70 -22.92 53.25
N LEU A 725 -42.62 -22.51 52.52
CA LEU A 725 -41.42 -21.96 53.10
C LEU A 725 -41.28 -20.50 52.65
N PRO A 726 -41.68 -19.50 53.48
CA PRO A 726 -41.51 -18.12 53.17
C PRO A 726 -40.02 -17.76 53.06
N LEU A 727 -39.55 -17.42 51.86
CA LEU A 727 -38.17 -17.12 51.55
C LEU A 727 -37.94 -15.63 51.47
N GLN A 728 -36.97 -15.12 52.18
CA GLN A 728 -36.45 -13.77 52.04
C GLN A 728 -35.07 -13.83 51.45
N LEU A 729 -34.85 -13.15 50.33
CA LEU A 729 -33.59 -13.05 49.64
C LEU A 729 -33.05 -11.64 49.65
N GLY A 730 -31.76 -11.48 49.73
CA GLY A 730 -31.01 -10.24 49.52
C GLY A 730 -29.67 -10.57 48.89
N ALA A 731 -28.81 -9.56 48.69
CA ALA A 731 -27.50 -9.78 48.01
C ALA A 731 -26.63 -10.86 48.64
N ASN A 732 -26.68 -10.99 49.97
CA ASN A 732 -25.91 -12.00 50.73
C ASN A 732 -26.75 -12.74 51.77
N ASP A 733 -28.05 -12.50 51.80
CA ASP A 733 -28.95 -13.03 52.85
C ASP A 733 -29.99 -13.96 52.21
N THR A 734 -30.01 -15.20 52.67
CA THR A 734 -31.05 -16.19 52.31
C THR A 734 -31.65 -16.70 53.62
N ILE A 735 -32.90 -16.31 53.88
CA ILE A 735 -33.57 -16.59 55.16
C ILE A 735 -34.95 -17.22 54.90
N ILE A 736 -35.30 -18.27 55.62
CA ILE A 736 -36.65 -18.80 55.71
C ILE A 736 -37.21 -18.51 57.11
N GLU A 737 -38.27 -17.75 57.16
CA GLU A 737 -38.96 -17.43 58.46
C GLU A 737 -40.34 -18.09 58.52
N ARG A 738 -40.58 -18.85 59.58
CA ARG A 738 -41.92 -19.44 59.85
C ARG A 738 -42.39 -20.38 58.75
N GLY A 739 -41.48 -21.13 58.14
CA GLY A 739 -41.89 -22.20 57.22
C GLY A 739 -42.63 -23.28 57.88
N VAL A 740 -43.61 -23.86 57.17
CA VAL A 740 -44.43 -24.96 57.70
C VAL A 740 -44.52 -26.10 56.75
N LEU A 741 -44.16 -27.29 57.16
CA LEU A 741 -44.39 -28.52 56.42
C LEU A 741 -45.34 -29.38 57.22
N ALA A 742 -46.24 -30.10 56.56
CA ALA A 742 -47.19 -31.05 57.22
C ALA A 742 -47.34 -32.29 56.38
N SER A 743 -47.55 -33.44 57.00
CA SER A 743 -47.85 -34.69 56.31
C SER A 743 -49.16 -34.61 55.55
N ASP A 744 -49.14 -35.10 54.33
CA ASP A 744 -50.31 -35.11 53.42
C ASP A 744 -51.33 -36.22 53.83
N GLY A 745 -50.85 -37.16 54.63
CA GLY A 745 -51.67 -38.25 55.16
C GLY A 745 -50.98 -38.93 56.33
N PRO A 746 -51.60 -39.97 56.83
CA PRO A 746 -51.01 -40.81 57.88
C PRO A 746 -49.85 -41.64 57.37
N GLY A 747 -48.87 -41.96 58.25
CA GLY A 747 -47.66 -42.73 57.88
C GLY A 747 -47.11 -43.50 59.06
N ASN A 748 -45.95 -44.08 58.86
CA ASN A 748 -45.32 -44.92 59.89
C ASN A 748 -43.88 -44.48 60.14
N LEU A 749 -43.46 -44.34 61.40
CA LEU A 749 -42.07 -44.13 61.81
C LEU A 749 -41.61 -45.37 62.57
N LYS A 750 -40.59 -46.04 62.10
CA LYS A 750 -39.94 -47.16 62.81
C LYS A 750 -38.47 -46.84 63.07
N ILE A 751 -38.07 -47.05 64.36
CA ILE A 751 -36.66 -46.86 64.73
C ILE A 751 -36.21 -48.22 65.37
N GLN A 752 -35.32 -48.93 64.57
CA GLN A 752 -34.81 -50.24 64.94
C GLN A 752 -33.31 -50.31 64.67
N ASN A 753 -32.58 -50.87 65.64
CA ASN A 753 -31.12 -51.07 65.54
C ASN A 753 -30.39 -49.75 65.28
N ASN A 754 -30.80 -48.62 65.84
CA ASN A 754 -30.15 -47.33 65.79
C ASN A 754 -29.32 -47.13 67.07
N PRO A 755 -27.94 -47.21 67.02
CA PRO A 755 -27.08 -47.15 68.24
C PRO A 755 -27.29 -45.87 69.06
N ALA A 756 -27.53 -44.71 68.40
CA ALA A 756 -27.69 -43.44 69.08
C ALA A 756 -29.08 -43.41 69.83
N PHE A 757 -30.12 -43.91 69.20
CA PHE A 757 -31.42 -44.03 69.76
C PHE A 757 -31.43 -45.08 70.94
N ASP A 758 -30.80 -46.18 70.71
CA ASP A 758 -30.72 -47.27 71.72
C ASP A 758 -29.98 -46.81 72.94
N ALA A 759 -28.96 -46.01 72.87
CA ALA A 759 -28.21 -45.51 74.03
C ALA A 759 -29.02 -44.52 74.90
N ILE A 760 -29.97 -43.77 74.31
CA ILE A 760 -30.82 -42.79 75.00
C ILE A 760 -32.10 -43.43 75.48
N LYS A 761 -32.64 -44.40 74.76
CA LYS A 761 -33.84 -45.12 75.10
C LYS A 761 -33.72 -45.86 76.47
N ASP A 762 -32.56 -46.41 76.79
CA ASP A 762 -32.34 -47.08 78.08
C ASP A 762 -32.32 -46.09 79.24
N GLN A 763 -32.04 -44.85 79.02
CA GLN A 763 -32.08 -43.77 80.02
C GLN A 763 -33.47 -43.09 80.14
N GLN A 764 -34.23 -43.05 79.08
CA GLN A 764 -35.56 -42.46 78.99
C GLN A 764 -36.56 -43.48 78.43
N LYS A 765 -37.26 -44.23 79.29
CA LYS A 765 -38.16 -45.33 78.88
C LYS A 765 -39.30 -44.87 77.98
N GLU A 766 -39.68 -43.59 78.10
CA GLU A 766 -40.71 -42.95 77.22
C GLU A 766 -40.35 -42.94 75.72
N LEU A 767 -39.08 -42.87 75.42
CA LEU A 767 -38.62 -42.87 74.03
C LEU A 767 -38.88 -44.25 73.33
N SER A 768 -39.07 -45.30 74.11
CA SER A 768 -39.41 -46.65 73.58
C SER A 768 -40.73 -46.67 72.81
N PHE A 769 -41.60 -45.67 73.03
CA PHE A 769 -42.81 -45.48 72.24
C PHE A 769 -42.55 -45.02 70.79
N LEU A 770 -41.44 -44.44 70.52
CA LEU A 770 -41.03 -43.99 69.18
C LEU A 770 -40.46 -45.14 68.30
N GLN A 771 -40.27 -46.35 68.87
CA GLN A 771 -39.71 -47.46 68.10
C GLN A 771 -40.63 -47.88 66.90
N ASN A 772 -41.99 -47.71 67.12
CA ASN A 772 -42.93 -47.98 66.05
C ASN A 772 -44.16 -47.07 66.30
N VAL A 773 -44.29 -46.01 65.43
CA VAL A 773 -45.37 -45.00 65.53
C VAL A 773 -46.11 -44.91 64.23
N GLU A 774 -47.41 -45.31 64.30
CA GLU A 774 -48.35 -44.93 63.26
C GLU A 774 -48.78 -43.48 63.48
N TYR A 775 -48.26 -42.51 62.75
CA TYR A 775 -48.64 -41.13 62.97
C TYR A 775 -49.87 -40.77 62.08
N ARG A 776 -50.76 -39.97 62.64
CA ARG A 776 -51.91 -39.40 61.96
C ARG A 776 -51.57 -38.00 61.39
N LYS A 777 -50.67 -37.30 62.09
CA LYS A 777 -50.20 -35.99 61.70
C LYS A 777 -48.71 -35.87 62.10
N LEU A 778 -48.00 -35.41 61.16
CA LEU A 778 -46.62 -34.98 61.33
C LEU A 778 -46.52 -33.56 60.77
N SER A 779 -45.94 -32.61 61.53
CA SER A 779 -45.74 -31.26 61.07
C SER A 779 -44.35 -30.77 61.50
N SER A 780 -43.75 -29.93 60.69
CA SER A 780 -42.49 -29.29 60.99
C SER A 780 -42.61 -27.79 60.84
N LYS A 781 -42.09 -27.03 61.77
CA LYS A 781 -41.72 -25.62 61.54
C LYS A 781 -40.29 -25.63 61.02
N VAL A 782 -40.03 -24.75 60.07
CA VAL A 782 -38.74 -24.68 59.35
C VAL A 782 -38.25 -23.21 59.38
N GLU A 783 -37.10 -23.02 60.02
CA GLU A 783 -36.42 -21.70 59.98
C GLU A 783 -35.00 -21.85 59.42
N LEU A 784 -34.60 -21.00 58.52
CA LEU A 784 -33.23 -20.97 57.98
C LEU A 784 -32.64 -19.60 58.22
N ALA A 785 -31.53 -19.55 58.93
CA ALA A 785 -30.78 -18.32 59.15
C ALA A 785 -29.82 -18.03 57.97
N SER A 786 -29.40 -16.79 57.81
CA SER A 786 -28.52 -16.32 56.71
C SER A 786 -27.16 -17.00 56.70
N ASP A 787 -26.65 -17.53 57.84
CA ASP A 787 -25.41 -18.27 58.00
C ASP A 787 -25.55 -19.76 57.70
N GLY A 788 -26.75 -20.18 57.26
CA GLY A 788 -27.04 -21.57 56.85
C GLY A 788 -27.49 -22.51 57.97
N TRP A 789 -27.73 -22.01 59.19
CA TRP A 789 -28.30 -22.81 60.24
C TRP A 789 -29.82 -23.01 59.99
N LEU A 790 -30.18 -24.28 59.78
CA LEU A 790 -31.55 -24.76 59.65
C LEU A 790 -32.03 -25.21 61.03
N ASP A 791 -33.17 -24.66 61.51
CA ASP A 791 -33.89 -25.06 62.72
C ASP A 791 -35.21 -25.75 62.33
N LEU A 792 -35.34 -26.99 62.68
CA LEU A 792 -36.52 -27.84 62.44
C LEU A 792 -37.20 -28.18 63.74
N GLU A 793 -38.42 -27.74 63.96
CA GLU A 793 -39.30 -28.16 65.02
C GLU A 793 -40.31 -29.16 64.49
N LEU A 794 -40.08 -30.46 64.76
CA LEU A 794 -40.97 -31.55 64.37
C LEU A 794 -42.00 -31.85 65.47
N SER A 795 -43.24 -32.02 65.08
CA SER A 795 -44.34 -32.44 65.97
C SER A 795 -45.01 -33.65 65.33
N ILE A 796 -44.98 -34.78 66.04
CA ILE A 796 -45.56 -36.04 65.60
C ILE A 796 -46.69 -36.36 66.54
N ALA A 797 -47.89 -36.59 65.97
CA ALA A 797 -49.06 -37.07 66.71
C ALA A 797 -49.59 -38.36 66.13
N GLY A 798 -49.60 -39.47 66.92
CA GLY A 798 -49.97 -40.80 66.42
C GLY A 798 -50.19 -41.81 67.54
N ARG A 799 -50.04 -43.06 67.22
CA ARG A 799 -50.19 -44.18 68.15
C ARG A 799 -49.05 -45.20 67.97
N ASN A 800 -48.52 -45.70 69.02
CA ASN A 800 -47.68 -46.92 68.99
C ASN A 800 -48.63 -48.13 68.93
N PRO A 801 -48.62 -48.89 67.82
CA PRO A 801 -49.54 -50.05 67.65
C PRO A 801 -49.18 -51.20 68.55
N ASP A 802 -47.89 -51.40 68.90
CA ASP A 802 -47.37 -52.51 69.69
C ASP A 802 -47.74 -52.32 71.13
N LYS A 803 -47.67 -51.11 71.64
CA LYS A 803 -48.00 -50.72 73.00
C LYS A 803 -49.41 -50.14 73.20
N LYS A 804 -50.19 -49.95 72.12
CA LYS A 804 -51.52 -49.45 72.13
C LYS A 804 -51.65 -48.07 72.80
N GLN A 805 -50.55 -47.25 72.70
CA GLN A 805 -50.43 -45.97 73.39
C GLN A 805 -50.43 -44.83 72.39
N GLU A 806 -51.18 -43.74 72.72
CA GLU A 806 -51.09 -42.48 71.91
C GLU A 806 -49.76 -41.83 72.21
N VAL A 807 -49.18 -41.29 71.17
CA VAL A 807 -47.85 -40.67 71.18
C VAL A 807 -47.97 -39.25 70.65
N VAL A 808 -47.54 -38.31 71.44
CA VAL A 808 -47.26 -36.93 70.98
C VAL A 808 -45.80 -36.64 71.24
N PHE A 809 -45.05 -36.34 70.22
CA PHE A 809 -43.63 -36.14 70.36
C PHE A 809 -43.21 -34.86 69.58
N ASN A 810 -42.47 -34.02 70.29
CA ASN A 810 -41.85 -32.81 69.69
C ASN A 810 -40.33 -32.95 69.65
N TYR A 811 -39.73 -32.74 68.54
CA TYR A 811 -38.30 -32.86 68.34
C TYR A 811 -37.76 -31.61 67.66
N GLY A 812 -36.73 -31.02 68.27
CA GLY A 812 -35.97 -29.91 67.64
C GLY A 812 -34.66 -30.41 67.06
N HIS A 813 -34.37 -30.04 65.79
CA HIS A 813 -33.13 -30.38 65.15
C HIS A 813 -32.51 -29.12 64.59
N LYS A 814 -31.21 -28.93 64.86
CA LYS A 814 -30.41 -27.82 64.31
C LYS A 814 -29.22 -28.39 63.58
N GLU A 815 -29.11 -27.96 62.32
CA GLU A 815 -27.99 -28.36 61.46
C GLU A 815 -27.62 -27.24 60.47
N ASN A 816 -26.32 -27.09 60.18
CA ASN A 816 -25.89 -26.17 59.14
C ASN A 816 -26.06 -26.81 57.75
N ILE A 817 -27.10 -26.40 57.04
CA ILE A 817 -27.48 -27.01 55.77
C ILE A 817 -26.41 -26.82 54.71
N PHE A 818 -25.65 -25.70 54.67
CA PHE A 818 -24.57 -25.51 53.75
C PHE A 818 -23.43 -26.47 53.96
N THR A 819 -23.09 -26.77 55.23
CA THR A 819 -22.06 -27.77 55.55
C THR A 819 -22.52 -29.17 55.24
N LEU A 820 -23.77 -29.51 55.51
CA LEU A 820 -24.39 -30.81 55.20
C LEU A 820 -24.37 -31.04 53.68
N LEU A 821 -24.88 -30.11 52.89
CA LEU A 821 -24.90 -30.23 51.42
C LEU A 821 -23.50 -30.31 50.84
N LYS A 822 -22.53 -29.59 51.37
CA LYS A 822 -21.13 -29.67 50.97
C LYS A 822 -20.53 -31.06 51.27
N SER A 823 -20.83 -31.63 52.43
CA SER A 823 -20.37 -32.97 52.79
C SER A 823 -20.95 -34.05 51.88
N LEU A 824 -22.23 -33.95 51.52
CA LEU A 824 -22.93 -34.86 50.65
C LEU A 824 -22.33 -34.82 49.22
N ARG A 825 -22.03 -33.63 48.73
CA ARG A 825 -21.36 -33.45 47.41
C ARG A 825 -19.96 -34.10 47.36
N ILE A 826 -19.13 -33.88 48.38
CA ILE A 826 -17.81 -34.45 48.45
C ILE A 826 -17.88 -35.99 48.41
N THR A 827 -18.82 -36.56 49.14
CA THR A 827 -19.02 -38.02 49.19
C THR A 827 -19.42 -38.57 47.80
N ARG A 828 -20.31 -37.89 47.12
CA ARG A 828 -20.79 -38.26 45.78
C ARG A 828 -19.68 -38.13 44.72
N SER A 829 -18.92 -37.04 44.75
CA SER A 829 -17.77 -36.84 43.85
C SER A 829 -16.69 -37.91 43.99
N ILE A 830 -16.44 -38.41 45.22
CA ILE A 830 -15.53 -39.49 45.45
C ILE A 830 -16.08 -40.79 44.87
N GLN A 831 -17.37 -41.06 45.04
CA GLN A 831 -18.01 -42.26 44.50
C GLN A 831 -17.99 -42.28 42.97
N ASP A 832 -18.35 -41.18 42.30
CA ASP A 832 -18.29 -41.05 40.86
C ASP A 832 -16.86 -41.19 40.29
N SER A 833 -15.88 -40.68 41.02
CA SER A 833 -14.46 -40.85 40.63
C SER A 833 -13.96 -42.27 40.74
N ILE A 834 -14.47 -43.02 41.71
CA ILE A 834 -14.17 -44.45 41.90
C ILE A 834 -14.86 -45.27 40.80
N GLU A 835 -16.13 -44.99 40.51
CA GLU A 835 -16.87 -45.66 39.45
C GLU A 835 -16.22 -45.45 38.07
N LYS A 836 -15.84 -44.21 37.70
CA LYS A 836 -15.10 -43.91 36.47
C LYS A 836 -13.74 -44.62 36.40
N ARG A 837 -13.02 -44.78 37.53
CA ARG A 837 -11.78 -45.55 37.58
C ARG A 837 -12.00 -47.05 37.40
N ILE A 838 -13.08 -47.57 37.96
CA ILE A 838 -13.48 -48.96 37.79
C ILE A 838 -13.88 -49.21 36.33
N GLU A 839 -14.72 -48.39 35.78
CA GLU A 839 -15.16 -48.49 34.39
C GLU A 839 -13.98 -48.39 33.40
N LYS A 840 -13.07 -47.47 33.60
CA LYS A 840 -11.82 -47.37 32.80
C LYS A 840 -10.96 -48.64 32.91
N ARG A 841 -10.83 -49.23 34.10
CA ARG A 841 -10.10 -50.49 34.28
C ARG A 841 -10.80 -51.67 33.60
N TYR A 842 -12.14 -51.72 33.58
CA TYR A 842 -12.89 -52.75 32.85
C TYR A 842 -12.72 -52.60 31.34
N LEU A 843 -12.77 -51.41 30.83
CA LEU A 843 -12.55 -51.10 29.41
C LEU A 843 -11.09 -51.39 28.97
N GLU A 844 -10.10 -51.20 29.83
CA GLU A 844 -8.70 -51.52 29.56
C GLU A 844 -8.39 -53.03 29.66
N LYS A 845 -9.19 -53.82 30.37
CA LYS A 845 -9.08 -55.30 30.46
C LYS A 845 -9.86 -56.04 29.37
N GLY A 846 -10.74 -55.35 28.65
CA GLY A 846 -11.49 -55.89 27.54
C GLY A 846 -10.85 -55.69 26.16
N LYS A 847 -9.67 -55.10 26.11
CA LYS A 847 -8.76 -55.06 24.96
C LYS A 847 -7.58 -56.03 25.24
#